data_20a41fe95d7d494bb28f00c13a885f4e
#
_entry.id   20a41fe95d7d494bb28f00c13a885f4e
#
_cell.length_a   1.000
_cell.length_b   1.000
_cell.length_c   1.000
_cell.angle_alpha   90.00
_cell.angle_beta   90.00
_cell.angle_gamma   90.00
#
_symmetry.space_group_name_H-M   'P 1'
#
loop_
_entity.id
_entity.type
_entity.pdbx_description
1 polymer ?
#
loop_
_entity_poly.entity_id
_entity_poly.type
_entity_poly.pdbx_seq_one_letter_code
_entity_poly.pdbx_strand_id
1 'polypeptide(L)'
;MNSNQKLSYAIAAILGGSGAGFVHAAAATDTEASDSIQEITVTAQRRSENIQNVPISIQALTAETLSQLSVTTFDDYVKYLPNVSVASNGPGQGNIYMRGLSVGAAGSQSSGTIGGFPNVAIYLDDQSGQLPARNLDIYAADLERIEILEGPQGTLFGAGAQAGVVRYITNKPKLNATEGNFEAGYGVTAHGDPNTDLTAVLNVPLINDILGLRAVIYNDRRGGYIDNVPATFTRKNTDLGIQHGYANNPGGGVPADAPVINNNSIAGRAINPVTYTGARLEGLYQINDDWNVLLTQSYQNMDSQGVFYQMPYASDGAKLNPLEVTLFNNAYDKDKFENTAWTVNGKVWDLKAVYTGGYLVRNVNQVADYTNYARGVFADYYQCYGPGTGFYLATPTPNLTSKCFSPSSTWRETERNEHLSNELRVSTPDDWRIRGIVGAFFETNKLFDQTDWLYKTIPNCTSNAVPGTPGNGNTGCMSDVGTVPDTSTENPGVRNDNTAFFEDTRRKVKQTAFFGSADFDVIPQVLTVTAGARHYKFENSFKGSVTSSFSCFEAGVQPGGCVSGGTNLDKKNLSFTESGTKPRYNVTWHVTPDVLVYATYSQGFRPGGFNRQGSDSAAYIPGSDGKFQFAIPKQYHSDELTNKEVGWKTEFFNHRFQWNGALYQENWNDVQIGFFDPGQTGNLAFGTNGQNFRIRGVETSIVARVWQGLTLQGAASWNSSEQTNSPALIDTNPASVNVGKAITVQCAKKTGLNCVQINNLFGPPGSPSANSPPIQLNLRARYDWTFNSYNTFVQVGAQHTGHSFTQAGNDPSLATGGAINTTLLRFENQAYTTYDASLGVAKDAWSAHVFAQNLTNNETPLFTNTAQFAIAQSVLRPRVIGVKINYKF
;
A
#
# COMPACT_ATOMS: atom_id res chain seq x y z
N MET A 1 -21.66 -20.68 11.03
CA MET A 1 -21.70 -21.53 9.82
C MET A 1 -20.45 -21.21 9.04
N ASN A 2 -19.56 -22.19 8.86
CA ASN A 2 -18.25 -21.99 8.25
C ASN A 2 -18.35 -21.43 6.83
N SER A 3 -17.56 -20.40 6.53
CA SER A 3 -17.49 -19.72 5.23
C SER A 3 -17.22 -20.67 4.05
N ASN A 4 -16.52 -21.77 4.27
CA ASN A 4 -16.23 -22.80 3.27
C ASN A 4 -17.49 -23.54 2.76
N GLN A 5 -18.53 -23.65 3.56
CA GLN A 5 -19.80 -24.30 3.12
C GLN A 5 -20.59 -23.42 2.14
N LYS A 6 -20.57 -22.09 2.33
CA LYS A 6 -21.28 -21.17 1.42
C LYS A 6 -20.65 -21.13 0.03
N LEU A 7 -19.31 -21.18 -0.04
CA LEU A 7 -18.58 -21.24 -1.30
C LEU A 7 -18.82 -22.57 -2.05
N SER A 8 -18.84 -23.70 -1.31
CA SER A 8 -19.13 -25.03 -1.87
C SER A 8 -20.56 -25.12 -2.45
N TYR A 9 -21.55 -24.50 -1.80
CA TYR A 9 -22.92 -24.46 -2.33
C TYR A 9 -23.05 -23.56 -3.57
N ALA A 10 -22.32 -22.42 -3.63
CA ALA A 10 -22.31 -21.56 -4.80
C ALA A 10 -21.64 -22.27 -6.01
N ILE A 11 -20.54 -22.97 -5.79
CA ILE A 11 -19.85 -23.76 -6.82
C ILE A 11 -20.73 -24.94 -7.29
N ALA A 12 -21.41 -25.64 -6.40
CA ALA A 12 -22.31 -26.74 -6.73
C ALA A 12 -23.54 -26.25 -7.53
N ALA A 13 -24.06 -25.05 -7.24
CA ALA A 13 -25.17 -24.46 -7.97
C ALA A 13 -24.76 -24.06 -9.41
N ILE A 14 -23.52 -23.61 -9.61
CA ILE A 14 -22.99 -23.26 -10.93
C ILE A 14 -22.68 -24.51 -11.76
N LEU A 15 -22.18 -25.60 -11.15
CA LEU A 15 -21.82 -26.82 -11.85
C LEU A 15 -22.99 -27.78 -12.06
N GLY A 16 -24.07 -27.66 -11.28
CA GLY A 16 -25.25 -28.53 -11.36
C GLY A 16 -26.29 -28.11 -12.40
N GLY A 17 -26.15 -26.94 -13.05
CA GLY A 17 -27.13 -26.40 -13.99
C GLY A 17 -26.93 -26.79 -15.47
N SER A 18 -25.97 -27.62 -15.83
CA SER A 18 -25.63 -27.90 -17.22
C SER A 18 -26.35 -29.15 -17.78
N GLY A 19 -27.65 -29.05 -17.91
CA GLY A 19 -28.46 -30.04 -18.62
C GLY A 19 -29.54 -29.39 -19.43
N ALA A 20 -29.26 -28.89 -20.63
CA ALA A 20 -30.06 -28.88 -21.87
C ALA A 20 -29.72 -27.68 -22.79
N GLY A 21 -29.40 -27.97 -24.05
CA GLY A 21 -29.52 -27.02 -25.14
C GLY A 21 -28.21 -26.39 -25.61
N PHE A 22 -27.50 -27.06 -26.52
CA PHE A 22 -26.52 -26.41 -27.39
C PHE A 22 -27.23 -25.38 -28.26
N VAL A 23 -27.13 -24.11 -27.94
CA VAL A 23 -27.48 -23.02 -28.82
C VAL A 23 -26.24 -22.76 -29.69
N HIS A 24 -26.45 -22.80 -31.02
CA HIS A 24 -25.39 -22.44 -31.96
C HIS A 24 -24.97 -20.99 -31.71
N ALA A 25 -23.69 -20.80 -31.46
CA ALA A 25 -23.08 -19.48 -31.41
C ALA A 25 -23.32 -18.77 -32.75
N ALA A 26 -23.88 -17.57 -32.66
CA ALA A 26 -23.87 -16.67 -33.80
C ALA A 26 -22.40 -16.34 -34.11
N ALA A 27 -22.00 -16.55 -35.36
CA ALA A 27 -20.69 -16.24 -35.87
C ALA A 27 -20.35 -14.77 -35.52
N ALA A 28 -19.24 -14.55 -34.83
CA ALA A 28 -18.69 -13.21 -34.68
C ALA A 28 -18.48 -12.64 -36.09
N THR A 29 -19.15 -11.54 -36.36
CA THR A 29 -18.92 -10.77 -37.58
C THR A 29 -17.45 -10.35 -37.59
N ASP A 30 -16.74 -10.73 -38.65
CA ASP A 30 -15.40 -10.23 -38.96
C ASP A 30 -15.42 -8.69 -38.90
N THR A 31 -14.98 -8.13 -37.78
CA THR A 31 -14.67 -6.71 -37.72
C THR A 31 -13.34 -6.59 -38.44
N GLU A 32 -13.34 -6.09 -39.67
CA GLU A 32 -12.12 -5.61 -40.33
C GLU A 32 -11.40 -4.74 -39.28
N ALA A 33 -10.14 -5.03 -39.00
CA ALA A 33 -9.36 -4.30 -38.02
C ALA A 33 -9.38 -2.81 -38.40
N SER A 34 -10.16 -2.04 -37.66
CA SER A 34 -10.26 -0.60 -37.87
C SER A 34 -8.85 -0.02 -37.87
N ASP A 35 -8.50 0.75 -38.88
CA ASP A 35 -7.21 1.37 -39.04
C ASP A 35 -6.97 2.52 -38.02
N SER A 36 -8.04 2.89 -37.27
CA SER A 36 -8.04 3.91 -36.22
C SER A 36 -7.78 3.31 -34.83
N ILE A 37 -7.26 4.11 -33.91
CA ILE A 37 -7.14 3.78 -32.49
C ILE A 37 -8.55 3.69 -31.90
N GLN A 38 -8.82 2.66 -31.12
CA GLN A 38 -10.10 2.47 -30.46
C GLN A 38 -10.38 3.58 -29.46
N GLU A 39 -11.56 4.17 -29.50
CA GLU A 39 -12.01 5.12 -28.49
C GLU A 39 -12.16 4.44 -27.12
N ILE A 40 -11.65 5.07 -26.08
CA ILE A 40 -11.76 4.60 -24.72
C ILE A 40 -12.72 5.51 -23.95
N THR A 41 -13.83 4.94 -23.47
CA THR A 41 -14.74 5.62 -22.57
C THR A 41 -14.28 5.45 -21.13
N VAL A 42 -14.26 6.55 -20.38
CA VAL A 42 -13.89 6.58 -18.95
C VAL A 42 -14.98 7.24 -18.12
N THR A 43 -14.91 7.02 -16.80
CA THR A 43 -15.86 7.61 -15.84
C THR A 43 -15.16 8.47 -14.78
N ALA A 44 -14.02 9.02 -15.14
CA ALA A 44 -13.10 9.78 -14.26
C ALA A 44 -13.74 11.01 -13.62
N GLN A 45 -14.68 11.67 -14.30
CA GLN A 45 -15.41 12.82 -13.76
C GLN A 45 -16.82 12.47 -13.23
N ARG A 46 -17.06 11.18 -12.89
CA ARG A 46 -18.37 10.65 -12.51
C ARG A 46 -19.42 10.74 -13.64
N ARG A 47 -18.96 10.92 -14.86
CA ARG A 47 -19.73 10.92 -16.12
C ARG A 47 -19.02 10.00 -17.10
N SER A 48 -19.77 9.42 -18.05
CA SER A 48 -19.22 8.61 -19.15
C SER A 48 -18.76 9.52 -20.28
N GLU A 49 -17.46 9.59 -20.50
CA GLU A 49 -16.83 10.52 -21.45
C GLU A 49 -15.73 9.81 -22.24
N ASN A 50 -15.49 10.23 -23.49
CA ASN A 50 -14.30 9.80 -24.23
C ASN A 50 -13.05 10.35 -23.52
N ILE A 51 -12.04 9.49 -23.29
CA ILE A 51 -10.79 9.85 -22.59
C ILE A 51 -10.09 11.06 -23.20
N GLN A 52 -10.24 11.30 -24.51
CA GLN A 52 -9.65 12.45 -25.22
C GLN A 52 -10.34 13.77 -24.88
N ASN A 53 -11.59 13.72 -24.37
CA ASN A 53 -12.36 14.91 -23.97
C ASN A 53 -12.25 15.23 -22.48
N VAL A 54 -11.59 14.37 -21.69
CA VAL A 54 -11.47 14.56 -20.24
C VAL A 54 -10.26 15.44 -19.90
N PRO A 55 -10.45 16.66 -19.35
CA PRO A 55 -9.36 17.62 -19.12
C PRO A 55 -8.61 17.35 -17.81
N ILE A 56 -8.06 16.16 -17.66
CA ILE A 56 -7.16 15.73 -16.57
C ILE A 56 -6.15 14.74 -17.14
N SER A 57 -5.06 14.56 -16.42
CA SER A 57 -4.15 13.45 -16.69
C SER A 57 -4.78 12.14 -16.25
N ILE A 58 -5.01 11.25 -17.21
CA ILE A 58 -5.63 9.95 -17.00
C ILE A 58 -5.05 8.92 -17.95
N GLN A 59 -4.80 7.74 -17.41
CA GLN A 59 -4.46 6.54 -18.17
C GLN A 59 -5.56 5.50 -17.95
N ALA A 60 -5.85 4.70 -18.98
CA ALA A 60 -6.81 3.61 -18.91
C ALA A 60 -6.19 2.33 -19.48
N LEU A 61 -6.16 1.29 -18.65
CA LEU A 61 -5.80 -0.07 -19.09
C LEU A 61 -7.08 -0.84 -19.35
N THR A 62 -7.42 -1.02 -20.62
CA THR A 62 -8.61 -1.77 -21.02
C THR A 62 -8.48 -3.26 -20.75
N ALA A 63 -9.60 -4.01 -20.74
CA ALA A 63 -9.62 -5.47 -20.64
C ALA A 63 -8.66 -6.13 -21.65
N GLU A 64 -8.67 -5.62 -22.89
CA GLU A 64 -7.77 -6.08 -23.93
C GLU A 64 -6.29 -5.84 -23.56
N THR A 65 -5.95 -4.62 -23.11
CA THR A 65 -4.59 -4.27 -22.67
C THR A 65 -4.13 -5.15 -21.49
N LEU A 66 -4.99 -5.36 -20.50
CA LEU A 66 -4.68 -6.23 -19.34
C LEU A 66 -4.40 -7.68 -19.79
N SER A 67 -5.21 -8.22 -20.70
CA SER A 67 -5.01 -9.55 -21.28
C SER A 67 -3.72 -9.63 -22.11
N GLN A 68 -3.47 -8.66 -22.98
CA GLN A 68 -2.25 -8.58 -23.82
C GLN A 68 -0.96 -8.52 -22.99
N LEU A 69 -1.01 -7.90 -21.81
CA LEU A 69 0.12 -7.75 -20.88
C LEU A 69 0.21 -8.91 -19.88
N SER A 70 -0.77 -9.81 -19.87
CA SER A 70 -0.90 -10.89 -18.86
C SER A 70 -0.86 -10.35 -17.43
N VAL A 71 -1.55 -9.23 -17.19
CA VAL A 71 -1.60 -8.49 -15.92
C VAL A 71 -2.79 -8.97 -15.10
N THR A 72 -2.55 -9.30 -13.83
CA THR A 72 -3.59 -9.75 -12.91
C THR A 72 -3.53 -9.09 -11.53
N THR A 73 -2.39 -8.49 -11.13
CA THR A 73 -2.24 -7.79 -9.86
C THR A 73 -1.68 -6.39 -10.06
N PHE A 74 -1.71 -5.59 -9.01
CA PHE A 74 -1.14 -4.24 -9.02
C PHE A 74 0.35 -4.24 -9.40
N ASP A 75 1.14 -5.13 -8.83
CA ASP A 75 2.58 -5.24 -9.13
C ASP A 75 2.86 -5.54 -10.60
N ASP A 76 1.92 -6.19 -11.30
CA ASP A 76 2.08 -6.48 -12.72
C ASP A 76 1.89 -5.24 -13.60
N TYR A 77 0.90 -4.38 -13.29
CA TYR A 77 0.59 -3.26 -14.18
C TYR A 77 1.27 -1.95 -13.82
N VAL A 78 1.76 -1.78 -12.57
CA VAL A 78 2.42 -0.55 -12.16
C VAL A 78 3.63 -0.20 -13.03
N LYS A 79 4.38 -1.19 -13.50
CA LYS A 79 5.53 -1.02 -14.39
C LYS A 79 5.17 -0.43 -15.77
N TYR A 80 3.89 -0.48 -16.15
CA TYR A 80 3.40 0.11 -17.40
C TYR A 80 2.86 1.53 -17.22
N LEU A 81 2.87 2.05 -15.99
CA LEU A 81 2.35 3.35 -15.61
C LEU A 81 3.53 4.28 -15.24
N PRO A 82 4.04 5.10 -16.16
CA PRO A 82 5.02 6.12 -15.80
C PRO A 82 4.37 7.07 -14.80
N ASN A 83 5.18 7.59 -13.88
CA ASN A 83 4.76 8.46 -12.77
C ASN A 83 4.04 7.77 -11.59
N VAL A 84 3.86 6.45 -11.66
CA VAL A 84 3.36 5.63 -10.55
C VAL A 84 4.49 4.78 -9.99
N SER A 85 4.62 4.72 -8.69
CA SER A 85 5.60 3.90 -7.99
C SER A 85 4.97 3.19 -6.80
N VAL A 86 5.66 2.18 -6.28
CA VAL A 86 5.22 1.38 -5.13
C VAL A 86 6.38 1.20 -4.18
N ALA A 87 6.12 1.33 -2.89
CA ALA A 87 6.96 0.74 -1.85
C ALA A 87 6.17 -0.38 -1.18
N SER A 88 6.68 -1.61 -1.24
CA SER A 88 5.99 -2.80 -0.76
C SER A 88 6.97 -3.78 -0.13
N ASN A 89 6.55 -4.44 0.94
CA ASN A 89 7.25 -5.57 1.54
C ASN A 89 6.75 -6.92 1.00
N GLY A 90 5.78 -6.89 0.09
CA GLY A 90 5.16 -8.04 -0.54
C GLY A 90 3.70 -7.79 -0.91
N PRO A 91 3.01 -8.77 -1.53
CA PRO A 91 1.60 -8.67 -1.86
C PRO A 91 0.74 -8.23 -0.68
N GLY A 92 -0.20 -7.31 -0.91
CA GLY A 92 -1.05 -6.74 0.13
C GLY A 92 -0.37 -5.79 1.13
N GLN A 93 0.96 -5.62 1.07
CA GLN A 93 1.76 -4.87 2.04
C GLN A 93 2.39 -3.61 1.43
N GLY A 94 1.71 -2.97 0.49
CA GLY A 94 2.25 -1.84 -0.25
C GLY A 94 1.39 -0.59 -0.22
N ASN A 95 2.03 0.53 -0.51
CA ASN A 95 1.39 1.80 -0.80
C ASN A 95 1.74 2.26 -2.22
N ILE A 96 0.72 2.77 -2.90
CA ILE A 96 0.82 3.35 -4.23
C ILE A 96 1.17 4.83 -4.07
N TYR A 97 2.12 5.28 -4.88
CA TYR A 97 2.51 6.68 -4.97
C TYR A 97 2.39 7.17 -6.41
N MET A 98 2.00 8.42 -6.57
CA MET A 98 1.93 9.07 -7.87
C MET A 98 2.72 10.36 -7.84
N ARG A 99 3.37 10.73 -8.96
CA ARG A 99 4.15 11.96 -9.13
C ARG A 99 5.20 12.18 -8.04
N GLY A 100 5.70 11.09 -7.44
CA GLY A 100 6.71 11.17 -6.39
C GLY A 100 6.22 11.65 -5.02
N LEU A 101 4.92 11.64 -4.77
CA LEU A 101 4.32 11.94 -3.47
C LEU A 101 4.49 10.75 -2.52
N SER A 102 5.70 10.56 -2.02
CA SER A 102 6.05 9.48 -1.09
C SER A 102 6.90 10.00 0.07
N VAL A 103 6.65 9.49 1.25
CA VAL A 103 7.32 9.90 2.51
C VAL A 103 8.24 8.83 3.09
N GLY A 104 8.40 7.71 2.44
CA GLY A 104 9.27 6.62 2.93
C GLY A 104 8.61 5.26 2.89
N ALA A 105 9.09 4.35 3.72
CA ALA A 105 8.68 2.97 3.75
C ALA A 105 7.22 2.81 4.18
N ALA A 106 6.51 1.92 3.49
CA ALA A 106 5.30 1.35 4.04
C ALA A 106 5.68 0.49 5.25
N GLY A 107 5.19 0.87 6.43
CA GLY A 107 5.33 0.04 7.61
C GLY A 107 4.45 -1.19 7.47
N SER A 108 4.99 -2.37 7.77
CA SER A 108 4.18 -3.60 7.82
C SER A 108 3.72 -3.94 9.23
N GLN A 109 4.35 -3.36 10.25
CA GLN A 109 4.06 -3.62 11.66
C GLN A 109 3.11 -2.58 12.23
N SER A 110 2.16 -2.99 13.04
CA SER A 110 1.15 -2.13 13.68
C SER A 110 0.47 -1.21 12.67
N SER A 111 0.23 -1.72 11.48
CA SER A 111 -0.28 -0.90 10.38
C SER A 111 -1.64 -0.28 10.74
N GLY A 112 -2.48 -1.01 11.44
CA GLY A 112 -3.77 -0.54 11.92
C GLY A 112 -3.67 0.53 13.00
N THR A 113 -2.71 0.44 13.91
CA THR A 113 -2.56 1.40 15.02
C THR A 113 -1.90 2.70 14.58
N ILE A 114 -0.81 2.64 13.80
CA ILE A 114 0.00 3.81 13.44
C ILE A 114 -0.13 4.25 11.98
N GLY A 115 -0.70 3.42 11.11
CA GLY A 115 -0.85 3.73 9.69
C GLY A 115 -1.83 4.89 9.44
N GLY A 116 -1.40 5.85 8.63
CA GLY A 116 -2.25 6.91 8.10
C GLY A 116 -3.06 6.43 6.89
N PHE A 117 -3.88 7.31 6.33
CA PHE A 117 -4.52 7.04 5.05
C PHE A 117 -3.47 7.07 3.93
N PRO A 118 -3.52 6.13 2.97
CA PRO A 118 -2.75 6.24 1.73
C PRO A 118 -3.06 7.55 0.99
N ASN A 119 -2.12 8.05 0.20
CA ASN A 119 -2.32 9.27 -0.58
C ASN A 119 -2.91 9.04 -1.97
N VAL A 120 -3.03 7.79 -2.38
CA VAL A 120 -3.76 7.35 -3.60
C VAL A 120 -4.98 6.56 -3.19
N ALA A 121 -6.16 7.00 -3.63
CA ALA A 121 -7.43 6.34 -3.36
C ALA A 121 -7.63 5.13 -4.28
N ILE A 122 -8.14 4.03 -3.72
CA ILE A 122 -8.57 2.85 -4.47
C ILE A 122 -10.10 2.82 -4.54
N TYR A 123 -10.62 2.54 -5.72
CA TYR A 123 -12.05 2.34 -5.95
C TYR A 123 -12.30 1.02 -6.67
N LEU A 124 -13.30 0.28 -6.22
CA LEU A 124 -13.88 -0.84 -6.95
C LEU A 124 -15.24 -0.39 -7.47
N ASP A 125 -15.35 -0.18 -8.77
CA ASP A 125 -16.44 0.54 -9.42
C ASP A 125 -16.63 1.95 -8.79
N ASP A 126 -17.80 2.24 -8.24
CA ASP A 126 -18.08 3.49 -7.52
C ASP A 126 -17.85 3.40 -6.00
N GLN A 127 -17.41 2.23 -5.50
CA GLN A 127 -17.16 2.01 -4.08
C GLN A 127 -15.76 2.45 -3.68
N SER A 128 -15.68 3.28 -2.64
CA SER A 128 -14.41 3.59 -2.02
C SER A 128 -13.84 2.35 -1.33
N GLY A 129 -12.66 1.91 -1.77
CA GLY A 129 -11.85 0.89 -1.11
C GLY A 129 -10.77 1.50 -0.21
N GLN A 130 -10.98 2.74 0.22
CA GLN A 130 -10.00 3.49 0.98
C GLN A 130 -10.00 3.08 2.44
N LEU A 131 -8.91 2.49 2.86
CA LEU A 131 -8.70 1.98 4.21
C LEU A 131 -7.46 2.63 4.81
N PRO A 132 -7.42 2.91 6.13
CA PRO A 132 -6.18 3.28 6.80
C PRO A 132 -5.11 2.20 6.64
N ALA A 133 -3.88 2.60 6.79
CA ALA A 133 -2.67 1.79 6.80
C ALA A 133 -2.11 1.43 5.43
N ARG A 134 -2.80 0.71 4.57
CA ARG A 134 -2.29 0.24 3.27
C ARG A 134 -3.39 0.08 2.24
N ASN A 135 -3.02 0.26 0.97
CA ASN A 135 -3.94 0.11 -0.13
C ASN A 135 -4.53 -1.31 -0.20
N LEU A 136 -5.76 -1.41 -0.68
CA LEU A 136 -6.41 -2.68 -0.95
C LEU A 136 -5.81 -3.27 -2.24
N ASP A 137 -5.32 -4.50 -2.17
CA ASP A 137 -4.82 -5.24 -3.34
C ASP A 137 -5.95 -6.02 -3.99
N ILE A 138 -6.34 -5.61 -5.20
CA ILE A 138 -7.47 -6.17 -5.94
C ILE A 138 -6.95 -6.96 -7.13
N TYR A 139 -7.30 -8.24 -7.20
CA TYR A 139 -7.02 -9.09 -8.36
C TYR A 139 -7.88 -8.70 -9.56
N ALA A 140 -7.24 -8.51 -10.71
CA ALA A 140 -7.86 -7.94 -11.90
C ALA A 140 -8.64 -8.98 -12.75
N ALA A 141 -9.58 -9.71 -12.15
CA ALA A 141 -10.44 -10.65 -12.86
C ALA A 141 -11.66 -9.97 -13.45
N ASP A 142 -11.90 -10.18 -14.76
CA ASP A 142 -13.10 -9.73 -15.49
C ASP A 142 -13.37 -8.22 -15.27
N LEU A 143 -12.34 -7.42 -15.47
CA LEU A 143 -12.46 -5.96 -15.50
C LEU A 143 -12.75 -5.47 -16.91
N GLU A 144 -13.53 -4.43 -17.01
CA GLU A 144 -13.70 -3.64 -18.22
C GLU A 144 -12.44 -2.80 -18.47
N ARG A 145 -11.93 -2.17 -17.39
CA ARG A 145 -10.70 -1.37 -17.42
C ARG A 145 -10.21 -1.01 -16.02
N ILE A 146 -8.98 -0.55 -15.94
CA ILE A 146 -8.44 0.17 -14.76
C ILE A 146 -8.20 1.62 -15.19
N GLU A 147 -8.79 2.58 -14.47
CA GLU A 147 -8.58 4.01 -14.67
C GLU A 147 -7.59 4.53 -13.62
N ILE A 148 -6.54 5.20 -14.08
CA ILE A 148 -5.52 5.81 -13.22
C ILE A 148 -5.58 7.32 -13.43
N LEU A 149 -6.07 8.05 -12.43
CA LEU A 149 -6.19 9.50 -12.43
C LEU A 149 -5.01 10.07 -11.65
N GLU A 150 -4.15 10.80 -12.30
CA GLU A 150 -2.96 11.40 -11.71
C GLU A 150 -3.23 12.82 -11.22
N GLY A 151 -2.58 13.19 -10.12
CA GLY A 151 -2.81 14.47 -9.44
C GLY A 151 -4.07 14.48 -8.53
N PRO A 152 -4.23 15.55 -7.73
CA PRO A 152 -5.26 15.63 -6.71
C PRO A 152 -6.70 15.56 -7.25
N GLN A 153 -7.47 14.62 -6.72
CA GLN A 153 -8.87 14.40 -7.05
C GLN A 153 -9.81 14.65 -5.85
N GLY A 154 -9.39 15.47 -4.88
CA GLY A 154 -10.09 15.66 -3.61
C GLY A 154 -11.53 16.18 -3.75
N THR A 155 -11.86 16.90 -4.83
CA THR A 155 -13.22 17.42 -5.05
C THR A 155 -14.24 16.32 -5.32
N LEU A 156 -13.96 15.35 -6.21
CA LEU A 156 -14.92 14.30 -6.58
C LEU A 156 -14.73 13.00 -5.81
N PHE A 157 -13.49 12.69 -5.40
CA PHE A 157 -13.15 11.42 -4.75
C PHE A 157 -12.80 11.56 -3.26
N GLY A 158 -12.64 12.79 -2.76
CA GLY A 158 -12.51 13.07 -1.33
C GLY A 158 -11.14 12.74 -0.74
N ALA A 159 -11.16 12.32 0.53
CA ALA A 159 -9.97 12.05 1.30
C ALA A 159 -9.14 10.92 0.68
N GLY A 160 -7.79 11.04 0.79
CA GLY A 160 -6.84 10.07 0.26
C GLY A 160 -6.73 10.04 -1.27
N ALA A 161 -7.60 10.74 -2.01
CA ALA A 161 -7.36 11.09 -3.40
C ALA A 161 -6.44 12.31 -3.50
N GLN A 162 -5.37 12.32 -2.68
CA GLN A 162 -4.43 13.41 -2.58
C GLN A 162 -3.47 13.42 -3.77
N ALA A 163 -2.85 12.28 -4.07
CA ALA A 163 -1.92 12.13 -5.18
C ALA A 163 -2.60 11.62 -6.46
N GLY A 164 -3.76 10.98 -6.32
CA GLY A 164 -4.49 10.41 -7.43
C GLY A 164 -5.49 9.34 -7.01
N VAL A 165 -6.03 8.65 -8.01
CA VAL A 165 -7.03 7.59 -7.83
C VAL A 165 -6.73 6.43 -8.77
N VAL A 166 -6.86 5.20 -8.28
CA VAL A 166 -6.92 3.98 -9.08
C VAL A 166 -8.31 3.40 -8.97
N ARG A 167 -8.98 3.22 -10.11
CA ARG A 167 -10.34 2.70 -10.19
C ARG A 167 -10.36 1.40 -10.98
N TYR A 168 -10.84 0.34 -10.36
CA TYR A 168 -11.11 -0.95 -11.00
C TYR A 168 -12.57 -0.98 -11.42
N ILE A 169 -12.83 -0.97 -12.73
CA ILE A 169 -14.18 -1.00 -13.31
C ILE A 169 -14.46 -2.41 -13.79
N THR A 170 -15.47 -3.05 -13.19
CA THR A 170 -15.84 -4.43 -13.52
C THR A 170 -16.76 -4.48 -14.75
N ASN A 171 -16.72 -5.59 -15.50
CA ASN A 171 -17.75 -5.85 -16.51
C ASN A 171 -19.10 -6.08 -15.85
N LYS A 172 -20.14 -5.43 -16.36
CA LYS A 172 -21.50 -5.54 -15.81
C LYS A 172 -22.30 -6.66 -16.49
N PRO A 173 -23.36 -7.20 -15.81
CA PRO A 173 -24.24 -8.17 -16.43
C PRO A 173 -24.88 -7.62 -17.71
N LYS A 174 -24.83 -8.41 -18.78
CA LYS A 174 -25.57 -8.15 -20.02
C LYS A 174 -26.97 -8.78 -19.95
N LEU A 175 -28.00 -8.01 -20.32
CA LEU A 175 -29.40 -8.42 -20.17
C LEU A 175 -29.93 -9.26 -21.32
N ASN A 176 -29.18 -9.33 -22.44
CA ASN A 176 -29.64 -9.93 -23.71
C ASN A 176 -28.65 -10.93 -24.31
N ALA A 177 -27.57 -11.28 -23.62
CA ALA A 177 -26.57 -12.20 -24.14
C ALA A 177 -26.12 -13.22 -23.08
N THR A 178 -26.13 -14.50 -23.45
CA THR A 178 -25.39 -15.52 -22.69
C THR A 178 -23.98 -15.58 -23.24
N GLU A 179 -23.01 -15.33 -22.39
CA GLU A 179 -21.60 -15.38 -22.75
C GLU A 179 -20.77 -15.94 -21.62
N GLY A 180 -19.67 -16.54 -21.95
CA GLY A 180 -18.72 -17.06 -20.97
C GLY A 180 -17.30 -16.89 -21.42
N ASN A 181 -16.40 -16.92 -20.45
CA ASN A 181 -14.97 -16.89 -20.65
C ASN A 181 -14.30 -17.84 -19.68
N PHE A 182 -13.43 -18.69 -20.18
CA PHE A 182 -12.61 -19.60 -19.40
C PHE A 182 -11.15 -19.38 -19.77
N GLU A 183 -10.32 -19.02 -18.80
CA GLU A 183 -8.88 -18.81 -18.97
C GLU A 183 -8.12 -19.76 -18.05
N ALA A 184 -7.08 -20.41 -18.56
CA ALA A 184 -6.15 -21.22 -17.81
C ALA A 184 -4.71 -20.88 -18.22
N GLY A 185 -3.85 -20.72 -17.25
CA GLY A 185 -2.45 -20.43 -17.45
C GLY A 185 -1.50 -21.34 -16.65
N TYR A 186 -0.33 -21.54 -17.21
CA TYR A 186 0.78 -22.22 -16.58
C TYR A 186 2.08 -21.50 -16.90
N GLY A 187 2.92 -21.27 -15.90
CA GLY A 187 4.21 -20.63 -16.08
C GLY A 187 5.27 -21.17 -15.14
N VAL A 188 6.51 -20.87 -15.44
CA VAL A 188 7.67 -21.20 -14.60
C VAL A 188 8.43 -19.92 -14.26
N THR A 189 8.78 -19.77 -12.97
CA THR A 189 9.61 -18.67 -12.48
C THR A 189 11.08 -19.12 -12.48
N ALA A 190 11.98 -18.30 -13.00
CA ALA A 190 13.41 -18.58 -12.93
C ALA A 190 13.83 -18.75 -11.46
N HIS A 191 14.54 -19.82 -11.16
CA HIS A 191 14.96 -20.20 -9.80
C HIS A 191 13.81 -20.43 -8.78
N GLY A 192 12.55 -20.48 -9.26
CA GLY A 192 11.38 -20.59 -8.40
C GLY A 192 10.45 -21.75 -8.75
N ASP A 193 9.31 -21.76 -8.09
CA ASP A 193 8.23 -22.72 -8.29
C ASP A 193 7.33 -22.36 -9.48
N PRO A 194 6.55 -23.33 -10.02
CA PRO A 194 5.56 -23.07 -11.06
C PRO A 194 4.43 -22.14 -10.61
N ASN A 195 3.86 -21.44 -11.61
CA ASN A 195 2.66 -20.60 -11.49
C ASN A 195 1.49 -21.27 -12.20
N THR A 196 0.29 -21.14 -11.65
CA THR A 196 -0.96 -21.60 -12.26
C THR A 196 -2.04 -20.58 -12.07
N ASP A 197 -2.79 -20.25 -13.10
CA ASP A 197 -3.97 -19.40 -13.00
C ASP A 197 -5.18 -20.03 -13.68
N LEU A 198 -6.34 -19.77 -13.11
CA LEU A 198 -7.63 -20.20 -13.61
C LEU A 198 -8.63 -19.08 -13.37
N THR A 199 -9.33 -18.68 -14.42
CA THR A 199 -10.45 -17.74 -14.32
C THR A 199 -11.63 -18.25 -15.12
N ALA A 200 -12.82 -18.19 -14.57
CA ALA A 200 -14.06 -18.50 -15.27
C ALA A 200 -15.08 -17.38 -15.05
N VAL A 201 -15.73 -17.00 -16.12
CA VAL A 201 -16.77 -15.97 -16.17
C VAL A 201 -17.98 -16.54 -16.88
N LEU A 202 -19.17 -16.26 -16.35
CA LEU A 202 -20.45 -16.62 -16.95
C LEU A 202 -21.43 -15.46 -16.81
N ASN A 203 -22.02 -15.04 -17.92
CA ASN A 203 -23.11 -14.08 -17.98
C ASN A 203 -24.37 -14.77 -18.51
N VAL A 204 -25.48 -14.64 -17.78
CA VAL A 204 -26.76 -15.23 -18.14
C VAL A 204 -27.89 -14.20 -17.98
N PRO A 205 -28.62 -13.85 -19.02
CA PRO A 205 -29.88 -13.13 -18.90
C PRO A 205 -30.95 -14.10 -18.37
N LEU A 206 -31.34 -13.92 -17.11
CA LEU A 206 -32.42 -14.74 -16.51
C LEU A 206 -33.78 -14.36 -17.11
N ILE A 207 -33.97 -13.06 -17.36
CA ILE A 207 -35.12 -12.50 -18.06
C ILE A 207 -34.56 -11.48 -19.04
N ASN A 208 -34.71 -11.74 -20.33
CA ASN A 208 -34.19 -10.88 -21.39
C ASN A 208 -34.60 -9.42 -21.19
N ASP A 209 -33.65 -8.52 -21.32
CA ASP A 209 -33.75 -7.06 -21.17
C ASP A 209 -34.17 -6.57 -19.76
N ILE A 210 -34.41 -7.50 -18.80
CA ILE A 210 -34.88 -7.17 -17.45
C ILE A 210 -33.90 -7.60 -16.35
N LEU A 211 -33.45 -8.86 -16.34
CA LEU A 211 -32.62 -9.38 -15.27
C LEU A 211 -31.48 -10.22 -15.82
N GLY A 212 -30.26 -9.76 -15.59
CA GLY A 212 -29.02 -10.47 -15.91
C GLY A 212 -28.17 -10.77 -14.67
N LEU A 213 -27.52 -11.92 -14.71
CA LEU A 213 -26.53 -12.31 -13.72
C LEU A 213 -25.17 -12.47 -14.38
N ARG A 214 -24.13 -12.03 -13.69
CA ARG A 214 -22.73 -12.28 -14.06
C ARG A 214 -21.98 -12.87 -12.88
N ALA A 215 -21.30 -13.99 -13.10
CA ALA A 215 -20.52 -14.69 -12.09
C ALA A 215 -19.07 -14.81 -12.56
N VAL A 216 -18.13 -14.59 -11.64
CA VAL A 216 -16.69 -14.68 -11.85
C VAL A 216 -16.10 -15.51 -10.73
N ILE A 217 -15.23 -16.45 -11.06
CA ILE A 217 -14.39 -17.16 -10.10
C ILE A 217 -12.95 -17.19 -10.61
N TYR A 218 -11.99 -17.11 -9.70
CA TYR A 218 -10.57 -17.19 -10.06
C TYR A 218 -9.73 -17.82 -8.97
N ASN A 219 -8.62 -18.42 -9.41
CA ASN A 219 -7.54 -18.90 -8.55
C ASN A 219 -6.22 -18.68 -9.29
N ASP A 220 -5.35 -17.86 -8.74
CA ASP A 220 -4.00 -17.59 -9.26
C ASP A 220 -2.99 -17.96 -8.18
N ARG A 221 -2.18 -18.98 -8.41
CA ARG A 221 -1.07 -19.37 -7.57
C ARG A 221 0.23 -18.99 -8.25
N ARG A 222 0.96 -18.08 -7.65
CA ARG A 222 2.29 -17.65 -8.05
C ARG A 222 3.33 -18.36 -7.20
N GLY A 223 4.22 -19.12 -7.84
CA GLY A 223 5.27 -19.85 -7.18
C GLY A 223 6.27 -18.95 -6.45
N GLY A 224 6.83 -19.42 -5.37
CA GLY A 224 7.88 -18.74 -4.63
C GLY A 224 9.20 -18.70 -5.40
N TYR A 225 10.10 -17.82 -4.97
CA TYR A 225 11.42 -17.61 -5.58
C TYR A 225 12.48 -17.09 -4.59
N ILE A 226 12.13 -16.88 -3.33
CA ILE A 226 13.09 -16.53 -2.26
C ILE A 226 13.45 -17.78 -1.50
N ASP A 227 14.73 -17.97 -1.25
CA ASP A 227 15.25 -19.10 -0.49
C ASP A 227 15.60 -18.67 0.94
N ASN A 228 15.13 -19.42 1.94
CA ASN A 228 15.58 -19.27 3.31
C ASN A 228 16.76 -20.22 3.54
N VAL A 229 17.98 -19.68 3.53
CA VAL A 229 19.19 -20.48 3.64
C VAL A 229 19.52 -20.83 5.09
N PRO A 230 20.15 -22.00 5.36
CA PRO A 230 20.57 -22.37 6.71
C PRO A 230 21.50 -21.34 7.32
N ALA A 231 21.19 -20.89 8.53
CA ALA A 231 21.99 -19.93 9.26
C ALA A 231 21.87 -20.13 10.77
N THR A 232 22.90 -19.70 11.49
CA THR A 232 22.89 -19.58 12.94
C THR A 232 22.86 -18.10 13.31
N PHE A 233 21.95 -17.71 14.17
CA PHE A 233 21.84 -16.32 14.61
C PHE A 233 23.05 -15.94 15.45
N THR A 234 23.68 -14.83 15.10
CA THR A 234 24.78 -14.26 15.87
C THR A 234 24.62 -12.75 16.04
N ARG A 235 25.26 -12.24 17.08
CA ARG A 235 25.41 -10.82 17.33
C ARG A 235 26.87 -10.55 17.69
N LYS A 236 27.50 -9.59 17.02
CA LYS A 236 28.89 -9.21 17.21
C LYS A 236 28.99 -7.76 17.68
N ASN A 237 30.04 -7.40 18.43
CA ASN A 237 30.35 -6.02 18.77
C ASN A 237 30.57 -5.12 17.54
N THR A 238 30.98 -5.75 16.45
CA THR A 238 31.13 -5.12 15.12
C THR A 238 29.96 -5.40 14.20
N ASP A 239 28.82 -5.79 14.77
CA ASP A 239 27.67 -6.11 13.95
C ASP A 239 27.32 -4.91 13.08
N LEU A 240 27.53 -5.10 11.78
CA LEU A 240 27.15 -4.15 10.73
C LEU A 240 25.61 -4.09 10.54
N GLY A 241 24.87 -4.65 11.50
CA GLY A 241 23.50 -4.27 11.67
C GLY A 241 23.42 -2.75 11.57
N ILE A 242 22.37 -2.24 11.12
CA ILE A 242 22.12 -0.84 10.75
C ILE A 242 22.52 0.18 11.82
N GLN A 243 23.11 -0.24 12.92
CA GLN A 243 23.49 0.63 14.04
C GLN A 243 24.98 0.77 14.23
N HIS A 244 25.62 1.46 13.31
CA HIS A 244 26.98 1.95 13.53
C HIS A 244 27.10 3.02 14.63
N GLY A 245 25.97 3.44 15.23
CA GLY A 245 25.96 4.57 16.14
C GLY A 245 26.26 4.26 17.61
N TYR A 246 26.23 3.02 18.02
CA TYR A 246 26.49 2.64 19.40
C TYR A 246 27.79 1.89 19.57
N ALA A 247 28.85 2.52 19.12
CA ALA A 247 30.22 2.07 19.38
C ALA A 247 30.55 1.96 20.89
N ASN A 248 29.66 2.43 21.76
CA ASN A 248 29.84 2.45 23.20
C ASN A 248 28.95 1.42 23.93
N ASN A 249 28.36 0.47 23.27
CA ASN A 249 27.84 -0.68 23.98
C ASN A 249 28.98 -1.71 24.13
N PRO A 250 29.77 -1.65 25.18
CA PRO A 250 30.98 -2.48 25.33
C PRO A 250 30.70 -3.97 25.53
N GLY A 251 29.42 -4.33 25.37
CA GLY A 251 28.93 -5.64 25.61
C GLY A 251 28.19 -6.29 24.45
N GLY A 252 28.31 -5.78 23.25
CA GLY A 252 27.48 -6.16 22.08
C GLY A 252 27.60 -7.58 21.52
N GLY A 253 28.38 -8.46 22.13
CA GLY A 253 28.46 -9.88 21.72
C GLY A 253 27.25 -10.68 22.19
N VAL A 254 27.08 -11.87 21.63
CA VAL A 254 26.16 -12.90 22.15
C VAL A 254 26.70 -13.31 23.51
N PRO A 255 25.91 -13.25 24.60
CA PRO A 255 26.36 -13.78 25.90
C PRO A 255 26.76 -15.23 25.78
N ALA A 256 27.82 -15.65 26.49
CA ALA A 256 28.32 -17.01 26.41
C ALA A 256 27.26 -18.09 26.75
N ASP A 257 26.30 -17.73 27.59
CA ASP A 257 25.23 -18.62 28.05
C ASP A 257 23.94 -18.49 27.20
N ALA A 258 23.95 -17.67 26.15
CA ALA A 258 22.78 -17.48 25.32
C ALA A 258 22.51 -18.75 24.49
N PRO A 259 21.26 -19.17 24.38
CA PRO A 259 20.92 -20.28 23.53
C PRO A 259 21.29 -20.01 22.08
N VAL A 260 21.97 -20.95 21.46
CA VAL A 260 22.25 -20.92 20.02
C VAL A 260 20.94 -21.23 19.28
N ILE A 261 20.53 -20.32 18.39
CA ILE A 261 19.39 -20.55 17.51
C ILE A 261 19.86 -20.67 16.06
N ASN A 262 19.27 -21.59 15.35
CA ASN A 262 19.43 -21.75 13.91
C ASN A 262 18.05 -21.88 13.25
N ASN A 263 18.03 -21.74 11.95
CA ASN A 263 16.82 -21.84 11.15
C ASN A 263 16.69 -23.14 10.35
N ASN A 264 17.49 -24.17 10.66
CA ASN A 264 17.54 -25.41 9.88
C ASN A 264 16.18 -26.08 9.69
N SER A 265 15.24 -25.93 10.64
CA SER A 265 13.92 -26.52 10.57
C SER A 265 12.96 -25.80 9.60
N ILE A 266 13.28 -24.58 9.20
CA ILE A 266 12.47 -23.74 8.31
C ILE A 266 13.26 -23.27 7.09
N ALA A 267 14.53 -23.70 6.96
CA ALA A 267 15.31 -23.46 5.76
C ALA A 267 14.70 -24.23 4.58
N GLY A 268 14.62 -23.57 3.42
CA GLY A 268 13.99 -24.17 2.26
C GLY A 268 14.06 -23.27 1.04
N ARG A 269 13.74 -23.81 -0.11
CA ARG A 269 13.69 -23.08 -1.37
C ARG A 269 12.30 -22.53 -1.63
N ALA A 270 12.26 -21.41 -2.37
CA ALA A 270 11.03 -20.83 -2.91
C ALA A 270 9.94 -20.63 -1.83
N ILE A 271 10.34 -20.10 -0.65
CA ILE A 271 9.48 -20.04 0.54
C ILE A 271 8.32 -19.05 0.44
N ASN A 272 8.23 -18.26 -0.64
CA ASN A 272 7.32 -17.14 -0.78
C ASN A 272 6.27 -17.28 -1.90
N PRO A 273 5.50 -18.39 -1.98
CA PRO A 273 4.37 -18.44 -2.87
C PRO A 273 3.27 -17.50 -2.41
N VAL A 274 2.46 -17.02 -3.36
CA VAL A 274 1.22 -16.29 -3.08
C VAL A 274 0.07 -16.87 -3.89
N THR A 275 -1.10 -16.96 -3.28
CA THR A 275 -2.32 -17.43 -3.93
C THR A 275 -3.43 -16.41 -3.77
N TYR A 276 -4.03 -16.01 -4.89
CA TYR A 276 -5.26 -15.23 -4.94
C TYR A 276 -6.42 -16.15 -5.29
N THR A 277 -7.44 -16.17 -4.47
CA THR A 277 -8.68 -16.91 -4.73
C THR A 277 -9.86 -15.98 -4.52
N GLY A 278 -10.78 -15.94 -5.47
CA GLY A 278 -11.92 -15.06 -5.32
C GLY A 278 -13.11 -15.44 -6.17
N ALA A 279 -14.21 -14.75 -5.86
CA ALA A 279 -15.46 -14.85 -6.57
C ALA A 279 -16.19 -13.50 -6.57
N ARG A 280 -16.90 -13.21 -7.67
CA ARG A 280 -17.80 -12.08 -7.78
C ARG A 280 -19.11 -12.53 -8.40
N LEU A 281 -20.23 -12.10 -7.81
CA LEU A 281 -21.57 -12.29 -8.34
C LEU A 281 -22.22 -10.92 -8.47
N GLU A 282 -22.73 -10.62 -9.64
CA GLU A 282 -23.41 -9.38 -9.94
C GLU A 282 -24.81 -9.68 -10.52
N GLY A 283 -25.78 -8.91 -10.04
CA GLY A 283 -27.15 -8.96 -10.56
C GLY A 283 -27.61 -7.57 -11.01
N LEU A 284 -27.96 -7.43 -12.28
CA LEU A 284 -28.49 -6.19 -12.85
C LEU A 284 -29.96 -6.39 -13.11
N TYR A 285 -30.80 -5.56 -12.48
CA TYR A 285 -32.24 -5.53 -12.66
C TYR A 285 -32.66 -4.20 -13.28
N GLN A 286 -33.22 -4.26 -14.49
CA GLN A 286 -33.82 -3.12 -15.19
C GLN A 286 -35.29 -3.00 -14.74
N ILE A 287 -35.60 -1.96 -13.96
CA ILE A 287 -36.93 -1.72 -13.41
C ILE A 287 -37.86 -1.19 -14.54
N ASN A 288 -37.33 -0.25 -15.30
CA ASN A 288 -37.96 0.34 -16.52
C ASN A 288 -36.86 1.04 -17.33
N ASP A 289 -37.21 1.76 -18.38
CA ASP A 289 -36.25 2.42 -19.29
C ASP A 289 -35.34 3.44 -18.57
N ASP A 290 -35.81 4.02 -17.49
CA ASP A 290 -35.12 5.09 -16.76
C ASP A 290 -34.39 4.59 -15.51
N TRP A 291 -34.69 3.41 -14.95
CA TRP A 291 -34.20 2.97 -13.66
C TRP A 291 -33.67 1.55 -13.68
N ASN A 292 -32.46 1.38 -13.14
CA ASN A 292 -31.89 0.05 -12.88
C ASN A 292 -31.22 -0.03 -11.51
N VAL A 293 -31.04 -1.25 -11.05
CA VAL A 293 -30.34 -1.59 -9.80
C VAL A 293 -29.29 -2.65 -10.10
N LEU A 294 -28.07 -2.39 -9.71
CA LEU A 294 -26.96 -3.34 -9.70
C LEU A 294 -26.64 -3.72 -8.26
N LEU A 295 -26.61 -5.01 -7.99
CA LEU A 295 -26.11 -5.58 -6.74
C LEU A 295 -24.86 -6.41 -7.03
N THR A 296 -23.82 -6.22 -6.23
CA THR A 296 -22.54 -6.91 -6.39
C THR A 296 -22.11 -7.50 -5.05
N GLN A 297 -21.72 -8.77 -5.04
CA GLN A 297 -21.05 -9.43 -3.95
C GLN A 297 -19.68 -9.92 -4.42
N SER A 298 -18.62 -9.41 -3.83
CA SER A 298 -17.24 -9.79 -4.13
C SER A 298 -16.59 -10.42 -2.90
N TYR A 299 -15.74 -11.39 -3.16
CA TYR A 299 -14.90 -12.06 -2.18
C TYR A 299 -13.51 -12.25 -2.77
N GLN A 300 -12.47 -11.94 -2.01
CA GLN A 300 -11.08 -12.27 -2.33
C GLN A 300 -10.35 -12.73 -1.08
N ASN A 301 -9.51 -13.73 -1.23
CA ASN A 301 -8.53 -14.16 -0.25
C ASN A 301 -7.16 -14.22 -0.91
N MET A 302 -6.23 -13.46 -0.40
CA MET A 302 -4.81 -13.54 -0.70
C MET A 302 -4.12 -14.30 0.44
N ASP A 303 -3.38 -15.35 0.12
CA ASP A 303 -2.54 -16.11 1.06
C ASP A 303 -1.09 -16.04 0.57
N SER A 304 -0.29 -15.21 1.22
CA SER A 304 1.12 -14.98 0.93
C SER A 304 1.96 -15.62 2.03
N GLN A 305 2.90 -16.48 1.65
CA GLN A 305 3.83 -17.14 2.56
C GLN A 305 5.22 -16.50 2.47
N GLY A 306 6.04 -16.68 3.50
CA GLY A 306 7.42 -16.20 3.51
C GLY A 306 7.53 -14.68 3.42
N VAL A 307 8.57 -14.22 2.75
CA VAL A 307 8.89 -12.80 2.53
C VAL A 307 9.26 -12.53 1.08
N PHE A 308 9.05 -11.29 0.61
CA PHE A 308 9.28 -10.88 -0.78
C PHE A 308 10.49 -9.94 -0.93
N TYR A 309 11.43 -10.08 -0.03
CA TYR A 309 12.69 -9.36 -0.04
C TYR A 309 13.87 -10.34 0.09
N GLN A 310 15.03 -9.90 -0.31
CA GLN A 310 16.30 -10.54 -0.06
C GLN A 310 17.08 -9.81 1.04
N MET A 311 18.06 -10.47 1.63
CA MET A 311 18.99 -9.87 2.59
C MET A 311 20.40 -9.89 2.00
N PRO A 312 21.16 -8.77 2.01
CA PRO A 312 22.53 -8.78 1.50
C PRO A 312 23.51 -9.54 2.41
N TYR A 313 23.20 -9.65 3.70
CA TYR A 313 24.06 -10.28 4.70
C TYR A 313 23.25 -11.06 5.73
N ALA A 314 23.76 -12.20 6.13
CA ALA A 314 23.31 -12.93 7.32
C ALA A 314 23.74 -12.24 8.62
N SER A 315 23.23 -12.69 9.77
CA SER A 315 23.53 -12.11 11.07
C SER A 315 25.00 -12.23 11.47
N ASP A 316 25.74 -13.19 10.95
CA ASP A 316 27.18 -13.35 11.15
C ASP A 316 28.05 -12.47 10.24
N GLY A 317 27.42 -11.72 9.32
CA GLY A 317 28.07 -10.88 8.32
C GLY A 317 28.47 -11.64 7.05
N ALA A 318 28.09 -12.91 6.91
CA ALA A 318 28.27 -13.65 5.66
C ALA A 318 27.43 -13.00 4.56
N LYS A 319 28.01 -12.79 3.38
CA LYS A 319 27.29 -12.28 2.23
C LYS A 319 26.35 -13.34 1.71
N LEU A 320 25.10 -13.00 1.49
CA LEU A 320 24.10 -13.84 0.87
C LEU A 320 24.08 -13.63 -0.65
N ASN A 321 23.62 -14.63 -1.39
CA ASN A 321 23.36 -14.49 -2.82
C ASN A 321 22.06 -13.71 -3.05
N PRO A 322 21.81 -13.22 -4.26
CA PRO A 322 20.49 -12.70 -4.62
C PRO A 322 19.39 -13.72 -4.33
N LEU A 323 18.22 -13.22 -3.94
CA LEU A 323 17.03 -14.00 -3.61
C LEU A 323 17.15 -14.89 -2.36
N GLU A 324 18.17 -14.67 -1.51
CA GLU A 324 18.35 -15.38 -0.24
C GLU A 324 18.00 -14.51 0.97
N VAL A 325 17.49 -15.19 2.01
CA VAL A 325 17.24 -14.65 3.36
C VAL A 325 17.69 -15.61 4.45
N THR A 326 17.80 -15.11 5.66
CA THR A 326 17.98 -15.90 6.88
C THR A 326 16.90 -15.58 7.88
N LEU A 327 15.73 -16.20 7.74
CA LEU A 327 14.62 -16.10 8.68
C LEU A 327 14.73 -17.20 9.74
N PHE A 328 14.45 -16.85 10.98
CA PHE A 328 14.46 -17.77 12.13
C PHE A 328 13.07 -18.20 12.58
N ASN A 329 12.03 -17.55 12.02
CA ASN A 329 10.63 -17.88 12.23
C ASN A 329 9.89 -17.77 10.90
N ASN A 330 8.82 -18.56 10.75
CA ASN A 330 7.94 -18.47 9.59
C ASN A 330 7.26 -17.10 9.50
N ALA A 331 7.07 -16.63 8.29
CA ALA A 331 6.34 -15.42 7.98
C ALA A 331 5.19 -15.73 7.01
N TYR A 332 4.09 -14.98 7.13
CA TYR A 332 2.98 -15.01 6.19
C TYR A 332 2.14 -13.72 6.29
N ASP A 333 1.39 -13.44 5.24
CA ASP A 333 0.34 -12.42 5.23
C ASP A 333 -0.91 -12.97 4.53
N LYS A 334 -2.02 -13.01 5.25
CA LYS A 334 -3.33 -13.45 4.76
C LYS A 334 -4.27 -12.27 4.78
N ASP A 335 -4.62 -11.79 3.61
CA ASP A 335 -5.47 -10.63 3.41
C ASP A 335 -6.75 -11.06 2.69
N LYS A 336 -7.86 -10.93 3.39
CA LYS A 336 -9.18 -11.34 2.91
C LYS A 336 -10.12 -10.17 2.95
N PHE A 337 -10.87 -9.94 1.86
CA PHE A 337 -11.98 -9.00 1.90
C PHE A 337 -13.28 -9.57 1.32
N GLU A 338 -14.37 -9.03 1.82
CA GLU A 338 -15.73 -9.22 1.32
C GLU A 338 -16.34 -7.84 1.08
N ASN A 339 -16.93 -7.63 -0.09
CA ASN A 339 -17.56 -6.36 -0.44
C ASN A 339 -18.96 -6.62 -1.00
N THR A 340 -19.97 -6.07 -0.30
CA THR A 340 -21.35 -6.02 -0.77
C THR A 340 -21.62 -4.61 -1.24
N ALA A 341 -21.90 -4.42 -2.53
CA ALA A 341 -22.11 -3.12 -3.14
C ALA A 341 -23.45 -3.06 -3.85
N TRP A 342 -24.01 -1.86 -3.91
CA TRP A 342 -25.25 -1.56 -4.62
C TRP A 342 -25.14 -0.25 -5.37
N THR A 343 -25.73 -0.20 -6.55
CA THR A 343 -25.84 1.02 -7.33
C THR A 343 -27.25 1.09 -7.93
N VAL A 344 -27.93 2.20 -7.67
CA VAL A 344 -29.20 2.53 -8.29
C VAL A 344 -28.95 3.70 -9.23
N ASN A 345 -29.16 3.46 -10.53
CA ASN A 345 -29.13 4.49 -11.54
C ASN A 345 -30.54 4.86 -11.90
N GLY A 346 -30.79 6.14 -12.06
CA GLY A 346 -32.11 6.62 -12.42
C GLY A 346 -32.09 7.93 -13.16
N LYS A 347 -33.24 8.26 -13.76
CA LYS A 347 -33.49 9.53 -14.41
C LYS A 347 -34.73 10.16 -13.80
N VAL A 348 -34.62 11.43 -13.37
CA VAL A 348 -35.71 12.23 -12.84
C VAL A 348 -35.81 13.45 -13.73
N TRP A 349 -36.85 13.51 -14.54
CA TRP A 349 -36.97 14.42 -15.70
C TRP A 349 -35.75 14.23 -16.62
N ASP A 350 -34.94 15.28 -16.81
CA ASP A 350 -33.72 15.20 -17.61
C ASP A 350 -32.46 14.94 -16.77
N LEU A 351 -32.56 14.94 -15.42
CA LEU A 351 -31.43 14.78 -14.53
C LEU A 351 -31.12 13.30 -14.30
N LYS A 352 -29.83 12.94 -14.37
CA LYS A 352 -29.34 11.62 -13.96
C LYS A 352 -29.15 11.60 -12.47
N ALA A 353 -29.72 10.62 -11.77
CA ALA A 353 -29.55 10.38 -10.34
C ALA A 353 -28.86 9.03 -10.13
N VAL A 354 -27.83 9.02 -9.30
CA VAL A 354 -27.11 7.81 -8.92
C VAL A 354 -27.03 7.75 -7.41
N TYR A 355 -27.50 6.65 -6.85
CA TYR A 355 -27.24 6.30 -5.45
C TYR A 355 -26.37 5.04 -5.43
N THR A 356 -25.22 5.15 -4.83
CA THR A 356 -24.27 4.02 -4.70
C THR A 356 -23.82 3.88 -3.26
N GLY A 357 -23.64 2.65 -2.82
CA GLY A 357 -23.15 2.35 -1.49
C GLY A 357 -22.49 0.99 -1.43
N GLY A 358 -21.77 0.72 -0.36
CA GLY A 358 -21.13 -0.57 -0.12
C GLY A 358 -20.72 -0.77 1.31
N TYR A 359 -20.67 -2.04 1.67
CA TYR A 359 -20.14 -2.50 2.94
C TYR A 359 -18.99 -3.46 2.68
N LEU A 360 -17.78 -3.02 2.98
CA LEU A 360 -16.53 -3.76 2.81
C LEU A 360 -16.02 -4.19 4.18
N VAL A 361 -15.66 -5.47 4.30
CA VAL A 361 -14.97 -6.03 5.45
C VAL A 361 -13.66 -6.62 4.98
N ARG A 362 -12.54 -6.12 5.50
CA ARG A 362 -11.20 -6.66 5.26
C ARG A 362 -10.66 -7.25 6.56
N ASN A 363 -10.06 -8.44 6.48
CA ASN A 363 -9.37 -9.08 7.58
C ASN A 363 -7.95 -9.40 7.13
N VAL A 364 -6.98 -8.90 7.88
CA VAL A 364 -5.56 -9.19 7.71
C VAL A 364 -5.09 -10.03 8.88
N ASN A 365 -4.32 -11.07 8.61
CA ASN A 365 -3.65 -11.88 9.61
C ASN A 365 -2.23 -12.14 9.15
N GLN A 366 -1.27 -11.50 9.81
CA GLN A 366 0.12 -11.60 9.42
C GLN A 366 1.03 -11.95 10.59
N VAL A 367 2.10 -12.64 10.25
CA VAL A 367 3.20 -12.99 11.17
C VAL A 367 4.50 -12.76 10.45
N ALA A 368 5.48 -12.20 11.13
CA ALA A 368 6.84 -12.12 10.59
C ALA A 368 7.91 -12.39 11.66
N ASP A 369 9.07 -12.79 11.17
CA ASP A 369 10.25 -12.95 11.99
C ASP A 369 10.71 -11.59 12.53
N TYR A 370 10.98 -11.53 13.82
CA TYR A 370 11.44 -10.33 14.51
C TYR A 370 12.82 -10.51 15.16
N THR A 371 13.44 -11.67 14.95
CA THR A 371 14.70 -12.09 15.58
C THR A 371 15.83 -11.11 15.31
N ASN A 372 15.90 -10.54 14.09
CA ASN A 372 16.95 -9.58 13.73
C ASN A 372 16.90 -8.28 14.54
N TYR A 373 15.78 -7.96 15.17
CA TYR A 373 15.68 -6.81 16.07
C TYR A 373 16.62 -6.94 17.28
N ALA A 374 16.96 -8.16 17.70
CA ALA A 374 17.95 -8.43 18.74
C ALA A 374 19.37 -8.00 18.38
N ARG A 375 19.64 -7.63 17.13
CA ARG A 375 20.90 -7.04 16.66
C ARG A 375 20.98 -5.54 16.91
N GLY A 376 19.86 -4.93 17.28
CA GLY A 376 19.72 -3.49 17.47
C GLY A 376 20.36 -2.98 18.75
N VAL A 377 20.26 -1.66 18.94
CA VAL A 377 20.77 -0.93 20.14
C VAL A 377 20.17 -1.46 21.42
N PHE A 378 18.88 -1.71 21.36
CA PHE A 378 18.15 -2.32 22.45
C PHE A 378 18.35 -3.83 22.38
N ALA A 379 19.53 -4.28 22.70
CA ALA A 379 19.88 -5.68 22.87
C ALA A 379 19.01 -6.45 23.88
N ASP A 380 17.87 -5.88 24.16
CA ASP A 380 16.84 -6.29 25.12
C ASP A 380 16.43 -7.74 24.95
N TYR A 381 16.69 -8.27 23.78
CA TYR A 381 16.25 -9.59 23.37
C TYR A 381 17.20 -10.72 23.76
N TYR A 382 18.47 -10.41 24.05
CA TYR A 382 19.36 -11.30 24.81
C TYR A 382 19.24 -10.96 26.28
N GLN A 383 18.09 -11.19 26.84
CA GLN A 383 17.90 -10.95 28.25
C GLN A 383 18.52 -12.04 29.08
N CYS A 384 19.26 -11.63 30.05
CA CYS A 384 19.96 -12.52 30.94
C CYS A 384 19.52 -12.27 32.38
N TYR A 385 19.38 -13.33 33.13
CA TYR A 385 19.03 -13.34 34.52
C TYR A 385 20.29 -13.54 35.37
N GLY A 386 20.59 -12.61 36.27
CA GLY A 386 21.73 -12.69 37.16
C GLY A 386 21.34 -12.82 38.61
N PRO A 387 22.10 -13.55 39.42
CA PRO A 387 21.81 -13.69 40.84
C PRO A 387 21.80 -12.34 41.57
N GLY A 388 20.63 -11.99 42.12
CA GLY A 388 20.50 -10.82 42.99
C GLY A 388 20.29 -9.46 42.33
N THR A 389 20.27 -9.38 40.99
CA THR A 389 20.17 -8.11 40.24
C THR A 389 18.94 -7.96 39.35
N GLY A 390 18.12 -8.97 39.26
CA GLY A 390 17.01 -8.95 38.33
C GLY A 390 17.44 -9.12 36.87
N PHE A 391 16.54 -8.82 35.92
CA PHE A 391 16.87 -8.80 34.51
C PHE A 391 17.79 -7.62 34.17
N TYR A 392 18.73 -7.85 33.30
CA TYR A 392 19.56 -6.81 32.72
C TYR A 392 19.78 -7.09 31.24
N LEU A 393 19.92 -6.02 30.51
CA LEU A 393 20.37 -6.06 29.13
C LEU A 393 21.69 -6.81 29.07
N ALA A 394 21.88 -7.69 28.11
CA ALA A 394 23.07 -8.49 27.94
C ALA A 394 24.32 -7.63 27.71
N THR A 395 24.81 -6.99 28.76
CA THR A 395 26.18 -6.50 28.81
C THR A 395 27.02 -7.63 29.33
N PRO A 396 28.05 -8.11 28.64
CA PRO A 396 28.95 -9.09 29.18
C PRO A 396 29.69 -8.45 30.38
N THR A 397 29.18 -8.71 31.54
CA THR A 397 30.02 -8.60 32.74
C THR A 397 30.75 -9.94 32.91
N PRO A 398 32.08 -9.99 32.89
CA PRO A 398 32.85 -11.22 32.70
C PRO A 398 32.70 -12.28 33.81
N ASN A 399 31.92 -12.05 34.84
CA ASN A 399 31.92 -12.87 36.07
C ASN A 399 30.51 -13.22 36.58
N LEU A 400 29.43 -13.04 35.81
CA LEU A 400 28.11 -13.43 36.26
C LEU A 400 27.68 -14.71 35.55
N THR A 401 27.44 -15.76 36.31
CA THR A 401 26.69 -16.93 35.87
C THR A 401 25.26 -16.51 35.64
N SER A 402 24.96 -16.06 34.44
CA SER A 402 23.63 -15.59 34.02
C SER A 402 22.99 -16.59 33.12
N LYS A 403 21.71 -16.81 33.28
CA LYS A 403 20.90 -17.57 32.31
C LYS A 403 20.31 -16.59 31.32
N CYS A 404 20.69 -16.71 30.05
CA CYS A 404 20.17 -15.88 28.98
C CYS A 404 19.06 -16.58 28.21
N PHE A 405 18.17 -15.79 27.65
CA PHE A 405 17.05 -16.28 26.83
C PHE A 405 17.37 -16.15 25.34
N SER A 406 16.72 -16.98 24.54
CA SER A 406 16.88 -16.95 23.09
C SER A 406 16.33 -15.63 22.50
N PRO A 407 17.03 -15.03 21.53
CA PRO A 407 16.54 -13.85 20.81
C PRO A 407 15.42 -14.17 19.80
N SER A 408 15.02 -15.44 19.67
CA SER A 408 13.97 -15.83 18.72
C SER A 408 12.67 -15.14 19.06
N SER A 409 12.25 -14.25 18.19
CA SER A 409 11.03 -13.44 18.34
C SER A 409 10.25 -13.32 17.04
N THR A 410 8.96 -13.12 17.21
CA THR A 410 8.01 -12.88 16.12
C THR A 410 7.12 -11.70 16.48
N TRP A 411 6.58 -11.03 15.48
CA TRP A 411 5.40 -10.22 15.68
C TRP A 411 4.24 -10.79 14.88
N ARG A 412 3.06 -10.61 15.39
CA ARG A 412 1.81 -10.97 14.70
C ARG A 412 0.84 -9.82 14.76
N GLU A 413 0.04 -9.64 13.73
CA GLU A 413 -1.01 -8.64 13.65
C GLU A 413 -2.28 -9.28 13.12
N THR A 414 -3.39 -8.95 13.75
CA THR A 414 -4.73 -9.27 13.27
C THR A 414 -5.47 -7.96 13.13
N GLU A 415 -5.82 -7.61 11.91
CA GLU A 415 -6.51 -6.39 11.58
C GLU A 415 -7.88 -6.71 10.98
N ARG A 416 -8.92 -5.97 11.41
CA ARG A 416 -10.25 -6.01 10.82
C ARG A 416 -10.73 -4.61 10.51
N ASN A 417 -10.95 -4.35 9.24
CA ASN A 417 -11.57 -3.13 8.74
C ASN A 417 -13.05 -3.38 8.40
N GLU A 418 -13.93 -2.50 8.86
CA GLU A 418 -15.32 -2.43 8.45
C GLU A 418 -15.57 -1.05 7.86
N HIS A 419 -15.87 -0.99 6.58
CA HIS A 419 -16.08 0.25 5.84
C HIS A 419 -17.45 0.27 5.19
N LEU A 420 -18.31 1.18 5.66
CA LEU A 420 -19.61 1.49 5.07
C LEU A 420 -19.52 2.85 4.37
N SER A 421 -19.82 2.89 3.10
CA SER A 421 -19.89 4.14 2.32
C SER A 421 -21.21 4.27 1.59
N ASN A 422 -21.67 5.51 1.41
CA ASN A 422 -22.86 5.86 0.66
C ASN A 422 -22.64 7.20 -0.07
N GLU A 423 -23.02 7.26 -1.32
CA GLU A 423 -22.97 8.46 -2.15
C GLU A 423 -24.29 8.64 -2.92
N LEU A 424 -24.86 9.82 -2.83
CA LEU A 424 -25.97 10.23 -3.69
C LEU A 424 -25.48 11.39 -4.56
N ARG A 425 -25.62 11.26 -5.86
CA ARG A 425 -25.26 12.31 -6.81
C ARG A 425 -26.35 12.51 -7.87
N VAL A 426 -26.47 13.76 -8.30
CA VAL A 426 -27.37 14.17 -9.37
C VAL A 426 -26.56 14.99 -10.37
N SER A 427 -26.72 14.71 -11.66
CA SER A 427 -26.05 15.44 -12.73
C SER A 427 -27.05 15.84 -13.83
N THR A 428 -26.74 16.96 -14.47
CA THR A 428 -27.47 17.43 -15.65
C THR A 428 -27.11 16.61 -16.89
N PRO A 429 -27.91 16.68 -17.96
CA PRO A 429 -27.52 16.20 -19.28
C PRO A 429 -26.18 16.81 -19.76
N ASP A 430 -25.46 16.06 -20.61
CA ASP A 430 -24.14 16.46 -21.07
C ASP A 430 -24.19 17.47 -22.24
N ASP A 431 -25.35 17.64 -22.89
CA ASP A 431 -25.60 18.56 -24.01
C ASP A 431 -26.01 19.98 -23.57
N TRP A 432 -26.21 20.20 -22.27
CA TRP A 432 -26.54 21.53 -21.76
C TRP A 432 -25.33 22.45 -21.79
N ARG A 433 -25.54 23.73 -22.04
CA ARG A 433 -24.52 24.76 -21.99
C ARG A 433 -23.92 24.95 -20.58
N ILE A 434 -24.75 24.75 -19.54
CA ILE A 434 -24.34 24.69 -18.14
C ILE A 434 -24.58 23.27 -17.67
N ARG A 435 -23.52 22.57 -17.39
CA ARG A 435 -23.56 21.20 -16.87
C ARG A 435 -23.14 21.19 -15.43
N GLY A 436 -23.73 20.35 -14.63
CA GLY A 436 -23.40 20.29 -13.21
C GLY A 436 -23.53 18.88 -12.64
N ILE A 437 -22.79 18.63 -11.60
CA ILE A 437 -22.95 17.49 -10.71
C ILE A 437 -22.92 18.01 -9.27
N VAL A 438 -23.84 17.52 -8.47
CA VAL A 438 -23.87 17.75 -7.02
C VAL A 438 -24.05 16.43 -6.30
N GLY A 439 -23.45 16.29 -5.13
CA GLY A 439 -23.57 15.06 -4.37
C GLY A 439 -23.31 15.22 -2.88
N ALA A 440 -23.75 14.19 -2.16
CA ALA A 440 -23.51 14.00 -0.74
C ALA A 440 -22.86 12.65 -0.50
N PHE A 441 -21.87 12.60 0.36
CA PHE A 441 -21.10 11.40 0.68
C PHE A 441 -21.05 11.20 2.19
N PHE A 442 -21.30 9.96 2.62
CA PHE A 442 -21.25 9.55 4.01
C PHE A 442 -20.46 8.25 4.12
N GLU A 443 -19.48 8.21 5.01
CA GLU A 443 -18.76 6.98 5.30
C GLU A 443 -18.48 6.79 6.79
N THR A 444 -18.35 5.54 7.18
CA THR A 444 -17.83 5.13 8.48
C THR A 444 -16.83 4.02 8.25
N ASN A 445 -15.62 4.25 8.70
CA ASN A 445 -14.55 3.26 8.75
C ASN A 445 -14.28 2.91 10.21
N LYS A 446 -14.23 1.60 10.52
CA LYS A 446 -13.84 1.08 11.82
C LYS A 446 -12.67 0.13 11.60
N LEU A 447 -11.61 0.36 12.29
CA LEU A 447 -10.41 -0.44 12.27
C LEU A 447 -10.15 -1.00 13.66
N PHE A 448 -10.08 -2.32 13.75
CA PHE A 448 -9.68 -3.08 14.93
C PHE A 448 -8.29 -3.64 14.63
N ASP A 449 -7.34 -3.35 15.47
CA ASP A 449 -5.96 -3.81 15.33
C ASP A 449 -5.51 -4.47 16.62
N GLN A 450 -4.98 -5.66 16.49
CA GLN A 450 -4.37 -6.43 17.55
C GLN A 450 -3.01 -6.88 17.09
N THR A 451 -1.96 -6.27 17.68
CA THR A 451 -0.57 -6.58 17.36
C THR A 451 0.19 -7.02 18.60
N ASP A 452 0.94 -8.11 18.50
CA ASP A 452 1.74 -8.70 19.56
C ASP A 452 3.18 -8.90 19.11
N TRP A 453 4.14 -8.60 20.00
CA TRP A 453 5.55 -8.98 19.88
C TRP A 453 5.86 -10.09 20.87
N LEU A 454 6.23 -11.24 20.34
CA LEU A 454 6.35 -12.51 21.04
C LEU A 454 7.81 -12.93 21.12
N TYR A 455 8.25 -13.28 22.33
CA TYR A 455 9.61 -13.76 22.61
C TYR A 455 9.55 -15.20 23.13
N LYS A 456 9.84 -16.15 22.29
CA LYS A 456 9.52 -17.58 22.50
C LYS A 456 10.06 -18.22 23.77
N THR A 457 11.17 -17.72 24.29
CA THR A 457 11.84 -18.36 25.43
C THR A 457 11.85 -17.52 26.68
N ILE A 458 11.31 -16.31 26.63
CA ILE A 458 11.19 -15.46 27.82
C ILE A 458 10.12 -16.06 28.75
N PRO A 459 10.42 -16.23 30.05
CA PRO A 459 9.46 -16.83 30.98
C PRO A 459 8.20 -16.00 31.11
N ASN A 460 7.07 -16.68 31.13
CA ASN A 460 5.79 -16.09 31.43
C ASN A 460 5.75 -15.61 32.89
N CYS A 461 5.23 -14.41 33.15
CA CYS A 461 5.11 -13.83 34.49
C CYS A 461 4.15 -14.59 35.41
N THR A 462 3.21 -15.35 34.86
CA THR A 462 2.26 -16.17 35.64
C THR A 462 2.90 -17.44 36.20
N SER A 463 3.97 -17.88 35.59
CA SER A 463 4.71 -19.01 36.11
C SER A 463 5.67 -18.58 37.22
N ASN A 464 5.29 -18.30 38.39
CA ASN A 464 6.03 -18.00 39.64
C ASN A 464 7.49 -18.43 39.75
N ALA A 465 8.14 -18.69 38.66
CA ALA A 465 9.40 -19.43 38.59
C ALA A 465 10.51 -18.63 37.96
N VAL A 466 10.80 -17.45 38.47
CA VAL A 466 12.14 -16.90 38.36
C VAL A 466 12.82 -17.07 39.71
N PRO A 467 13.60 -18.12 39.93
CA PRO A 467 14.25 -18.36 41.19
C PRO A 467 15.22 -17.23 41.52
N GLY A 468 15.08 -16.59 42.64
CA GLY A 468 16.14 -15.79 43.24
C GLY A 468 16.00 -14.28 43.26
N THR A 469 14.81 -13.74 43.00
CA THR A 469 14.56 -12.31 43.27
C THR A 469 14.21 -12.07 44.72
N PRO A 470 14.89 -11.14 45.42
CA PRO A 470 14.57 -10.84 46.79
C PRO A 470 13.19 -10.18 46.90
N GLY A 471 12.25 -10.84 47.51
CA GLY A 471 11.22 -10.38 48.41
C GLY A 471 10.23 -9.27 48.03
N ASN A 472 10.19 -8.74 46.85
CA ASN A 472 9.27 -7.67 46.45
C ASN A 472 8.41 -8.01 45.26
N GLY A 473 7.83 -9.19 45.23
CA GLY A 473 6.68 -9.47 44.36
C GLY A 473 6.76 -9.16 42.86
N ASN A 474 7.83 -8.59 42.39
CA ASN A 474 8.10 -8.15 41.03
C ASN A 474 9.39 -8.68 40.54
N THR A 475 9.25 -9.72 40.05
CA THR A 475 10.24 -10.54 39.52
C THR A 475 10.27 -10.32 38.03
N GLY A 476 11.02 -9.40 37.58
CA GLY A 476 11.50 -9.29 36.25
C GLY A 476 11.10 -10.31 35.20
N CYS A 477 9.81 -10.57 35.05
CA CYS A 477 9.27 -11.33 33.94
C CYS A 477 9.00 -10.34 32.80
N MET A 478 9.44 -10.67 31.62
CA MET A 478 9.33 -9.78 30.45
C MET A 478 8.28 -10.24 29.45
N SER A 479 7.69 -11.36 29.66
CA SER A 479 6.50 -11.81 28.95
C SER A 479 5.35 -11.76 29.89
N ASP A 480 4.18 -11.55 29.40
CA ASP A 480 2.98 -11.37 30.17
C ASP A 480 2.71 -9.92 30.53
N VAL A 481 2.49 -9.15 29.53
CA VAL A 481 1.93 -7.83 29.71
C VAL A 481 0.51 -8.00 30.22
N GLY A 482 0.32 -7.67 31.49
CA GLY A 482 -0.98 -7.72 32.14
C GLY A 482 -1.99 -6.83 31.44
N THR A 483 -3.28 -7.14 31.66
CA THR A 483 -4.35 -6.27 31.19
C THR A 483 -4.21 -4.86 31.68
N VAL A 484 -4.42 -3.89 30.79
CA VAL A 484 -4.56 -2.51 31.19
C VAL A 484 -5.91 -2.32 31.87
N PRO A 485 -5.93 -1.90 33.17
CA PRO A 485 -7.18 -1.82 33.92
C PRO A 485 -8.22 -0.92 33.28
N ASP A 486 -9.49 -1.34 33.35
CA ASP A 486 -10.67 -0.60 32.88
C ASP A 486 -10.66 -0.25 31.38
N THR A 487 -9.91 -0.96 30.56
CA THR A 487 -10.09 -0.89 29.10
C THR A 487 -11.29 -1.71 28.66
N SER A 488 -11.93 -1.26 27.59
CA SER A 488 -13.05 -1.95 26.98
C SER A 488 -12.63 -3.30 26.36
N THR A 489 -13.59 -4.00 25.83
CA THR A 489 -13.50 -5.39 25.36
C THR A 489 -12.43 -5.71 24.32
N GLU A 490 -11.74 -4.72 23.78
CA GLU A 490 -10.66 -4.92 22.82
C GLU A 490 -9.34 -5.37 23.48
N ASN A 491 -9.23 -5.27 24.80
CA ASN A 491 -8.11 -5.84 25.53
C ASN A 491 -8.46 -7.25 26.02
N PRO A 492 -7.94 -8.31 25.42
CA PRO A 492 -8.29 -9.70 25.72
C PRO A 492 -7.78 -10.20 27.07
N GLY A 493 -7.13 -9.35 27.85
CA GLY A 493 -6.55 -9.74 29.11
C GLY A 493 -5.09 -10.20 29.03
N VAL A 494 -4.66 -10.94 30.05
CA VAL A 494 -3.30 -11.47 30.11
C VAL A 494 -3.08 -12.42 28.93
N ARG A 495 -2.03 -12.17 28.13
CA ARG A 495 -1.65 -13.01 27.01
C ARG A 495 -0.59 -14.00 27.46
N ASN A 496 -0.94 -15.27 27.48
CA ASN A 496 -0.09 -16.35 27.99
C ASN A 496 0.85 -16.94 26.92
N ASP A 497 1.24 -16.18 25.90
CA ASP A 497 2.00 -16.69 24.78
C ASP A 497 3.34 -15.97 24.60
N ASN A 498 3.97 -15.56 25.69
CA ASN A 498 5.25 -14.89 25.73
C ASN A 498 5.24 -13.50 25.05
N THR A 499 4.14 -12.79 25.15
CA THR A 499 3.99 -11.42 24.63
C THR A 499 4.74 -10.44 25.55
N ALA A 500 5.62 -9.65 24.98
CA ALA A 500 6.35 -8.61 25.70
C ALA A 500 5.89 -7.18 25.38
N PHE A 501 5.27 -7.00 24.23
CA PHE A 501 4.63 -5.75 23.84
C PHE A 501 3.34 -6.08 23.10
N PHE A 502 2.28 -5.33 23.33
CA PHE A 502 1.08 -5.45 22.54
C PHE A 502 0.35 -4.12 22.30
N GLU A 503 -0.39 -4.09 21.24
CA GLU A 503 -1.36 -3.08 20.89
C GLU A 503 -2.71 -3.75 20.63
N ASP A 504 -3.76 -3.17 21.21
CA ASP A 504 -5.13 -3.65 21.10
C ASP A 504 -6.01 -2.42 20.93
N THR A 505 -6.18 -1.98 19.68
CA THR A 505 -6.69 -0.67 19.40
C THR A 505 -7.91 -0.69 18.49
N ARG A 506 -8.72 0.34 18.61
CA ARG A 506 -9.88 0.58 17.78
C ARG A 506 -9.90 2.02 17.31
N ARG A 507 -9.83 2.20 16.00
CA ARG A 507 -10.02 3.49 15.35
C ARG A 507 -11.41 3.55 14.72
N LYS A 508 -12.04 4.70 14.79
CA LYS A 508 -13.29 4.96 14.07
C LYS A 508 -13.20 6.32 13.42
N VAL A 509 -13.38 6.32 12.12
CA VAL A 509 -13.40 7.54 11.30
C VAL A 509 -14.76 7.63 10.64
N LYS A 510 -15.42 8.78 10.80
CA LYS A 510 -16.63 9.11 10.06
C LYS A 510 -16.35 10.30 9.17
N GLN A 511 -16.87 10.27 7.97
CA GLN A 511 -16.85 11.41 7.06
C GLN A 511 -18.25 11.76 6.60
N THR A 512 -18.53 13.06 6.57
CA THR A 512 -19.66 13.64 5.85
C THR A 512 -19.10 14.65 4.88
N ALA A 513 -19.52 14.62 3.63
CA ALA A 513 -19.10 15.61 2.66
C ALA A 513 -20.20 15.95 1.67
N PHE A 514 -20.19 17.22 1.22
CA PHE A 514 -21.00 17.70 0.12
C PHE A 514 -20.06 18.21 -0.96
N PHE A 515 -20.35 17.87 -2.21
CA PHE A 515 -19.53 18.27 -3.32
C PHE A 515 -20.37 18.69 -4.52
N GLY A 516 -19.77 19.52 -5.36
CA GLY A 516 -20.36 19.88 -6.61
C GLY A 516 -19.32 20.40 -7.59
N SER A 517 -19.63 20.31 -8.86
CA SER A 517 -18.86 20.87 -9.97
C SER A 517 -19.83 21.37 -11.03
N ALA A 518 -19.51 22.53 -11.61
CA ALA A 518 -20.27 23.10 -12.71
C ALA A 518 -19.32 23.44 -13.87
N ASP A 519 -19.71 23.06 -15.07
CA ASP A 519 -19.08 23.38 -16.33
C ASP A 519 -19.93 24.42 -17.06
N PHE A 520 -19.31 25.44 -17.62
CA PHE A 520 -19.94 26.45 -18.44
C PHE A 520 -19.21 26.58 -19.76
N ASP A 521 -19.93 26.33 -20.86
CA ASP A 521 -19.42 26.57 -22.21
C ASP A 521 -19.47 28.05 -22.53
N VAL A 522 -18.34 28.72 -22.31
CA VAL A 522 -18.15 30.11 -22.67
C VAL A 522 -18.40 30.30 -24.18
N ILE A 523 -17.76 29.42 -24.93
CA ILE A 523 -17.95 29.25 -26.38
C ILE A 523 -18.27 27.76 -26.60
N PRO A 524 -19.52 27.44 -27.02
CA PRO A 524 -19.93 26.04 -27.22
C PRO A 524 -18.94 25.26 -28.07
N GLN A 525 -18.58 24.05 -27.60
CA GLN A 525 -17.62 23.13 -28.25
C GLN A 525 -16.19 23.66 -28.40
N VAL A 526 -15.86 24.88 -27.91
CA VAL A 526 -14.55 25.48 -28.04
C VAL A 526 -13.92 25.78 -26.67
N LEU A 527 -14.64 26.49 -25.80
CA LEU A 527 -14.08 26.94 -24.52
C LEU A 527 -15.05 26.66 -23.38
N THR A 528 -14.61 25.79 -22.46
CA THR A 528 -15.36 25.44 -21.25
C THR A 528 -14.56 25.86 -20.01
N VAL A 529 -15.25 26.44 -19.05
CA VAL A 529 -14.70 26.69 -17.70
C VAL A 529 -15.42 25.82 -16.68
N THR A 530 -14.66 25.24 -15.76
CA THR A 530 -15.17 24.38 -14.70
C THR A 530 -14.82 24.96 -13.34
N ALA A 531 -15.78 24.96 -12.42
CA ALA A 531 -15.54 25.27 -11.02
C ALA A 531 -16.22 24.22 -10.14
N GLY A 532 -15.48 23.66 -9.21
CA GLY A 532 -15.96 22.64 -8.29
C GLY A 532 -15.39 22.81 -6.89
N ALA A 533 -16.09 22.29 -5.90
CA ALA A 533 -15.63 22.25 -4.53
C ALA A 533 -16.24 21.05 -3.78
N ARG A 534 -15.51 20.59 -2.77
CA ARG A 534 -15.97 19.62 -1.76
C ARG A 534 -15.76 20.20 -0.39
N HIS A 535 -16.82 20.29 0.38
CA HIS A 535 -16.76 20.57 1.81
C HIS A 535 -16.89 19.27 2.58
N TYR A 536 -15.97 19.03 3.51
CA TYR A 536 -15.94 17.78 4.29
C TYR A 536 -15.83 18.06 5.78
N LYS A 537 -16.31 17.09 6.56
CA LYS A 537 -16.12 17.00 8.01
C LYS A 537 -15.72 15.57 8.35
N PHE A 538 -14.58 15.41 9.03
CA PHE A 538 -14.12 14.16 9.64
C PHE A 538 -14.30 14.19 11.14
N GLU A 539 -14.77 13.07 11.68
CA GLU A 539 -14.79 12.80 13.11
C GLU A 539 -13.95 11.53 13.34
N ASN A 540 -12.85 11.67 14.06
CA ASN A 540 -11.91 10.59 14.33
C ASN A 540 -11.93 10.29 15.83
N SER A 541 -11.92 9.01 16.20
CA SER A 541 -11.80 8.55 17.57
C SER A 541 -10.89 7.33 17.67
N PHE A 542 -10.18 7.23 18.80
CA PHE A 542 -9.19 6.20 19.05
C PHE A 542 -9.36 5.64 20.47
N LYS A 543 -9.39 4.34 20.61
CA LYS A 543 -9.62 3.62 21.86
C LYS A 543 -8.75 2.37 21.96
N GLY A 544 -8.76 1.70 23.12
CA GLY A 544 -8.08 0.45 23.37
C GLY A 544 -6.95 0.58 24.37
N SER A 545 -5.90 -0.20 24.19
CA SER A 545 -4.75 -0.25 25.08
C SER A 545 -3.45 -0.54 24.35
N VAL A 546 -2.37 0.00 24.88
CA VAL A 546 -1.01 -0.29 24.46
C VAL A 546 -0.20 -0.61 25.71
N THR A 547 0.54 -1.70 25.72
CA THR A 547 1.34 -2.09 26.87
C THR A 547 2.66 -2.71 26.44
N SER A 548 3.71 -2.41 27.22
CA SER A 548 5.05 -2.97 27.03
C SER A 548 5.61 -3.43 28.37
N SER A 549 6.17 -4.61 28.38
CA SER A 549 6.97 -5.07 29.51
C SER A 549 8.29 -4.32 29.65
N PHE A 550 8.75 -3.70 28.58
CA PHE A 550 10.04 -2.96 28.56
C PHE A 550 10.04 -1.70 29.42
N SER A 551 8.92 -1.01 29.51
CA SER A 551 8.80 0.20 30.35
C SER A 551 8.94 -0.08 31.85
N CYS A 552 8.95 -1.32 32.26
CA CYS A 552 9.14 -1.72 33.64
C CYS A 552 10.61 -1.68 34.08
N PHE A 553 11.53 -1.62 33.15
CA PHE A 553 12.98 -1.65 33.43
C PHE A 553 13.63 -0.27 33.41
N GLU A 554 13.11 0.64 32.61
CA GLU A 554 13.71 1.97 32.42
C GLU A 554 13.41 2.95 33.57
N ALA A 555 12.39 2.69 34.35
CA ALA A 555 11.86 3.67 35.31
C ALA A 555 12.19 3.37 36.79
N GLY A 556 13.10 2.46 37.07
CA GLY A 556 13.40 2.09 38.48
C GLY A 556 12.14 1.55 39.15
N VAL A 557 11.97 0.27 39.05
CA VAL A 557 10.95 -0.63 39.60
C VAL A 557 9.87 0.06 40.45
N GLN A 558 8.69 0.22 39.88
CA GLN A 558 7.49 0.46 40.65
C GLN A 558 7.07 -0.87 41.33
N PRO A 559 6.69 -0.85 42.61
CA PRO A 559 6.11 -2.03 43.26
C PRO A 559 4.74 -2.32 42.62
N GLY A 560 4.60 -3.46 41.95
CA GLY A 560 3.30 -3.86 41.37
C GLY A 560 3.35 -4.49 39.98
N GLY A 561 4.53 -4.65 39.39
CA GLY A 561 4.70 -5.29 38.07
C GLY A 561 4.40 -4.39 36.89
N CYS A 562 4.67 -4.90 35.71
CA CYS A 562 4.47 -4.24 34.43
C CYS A 562 3.04 -3.80 34.12
N VAL A 563 2.09 -4.17 34.91
CA VAL A 563 0.68 -3.77 34.79
C VAL A 563 0.48 -2.26 34.89
N SER A 564 1.36 -1.54 35.55
CA SER A 564 1.27 -0.07 35.70
C SER A 564 1.81 0.73 34.50
N GLY A 565 2.50 0.10 33.55
CA GLY A 565 3.07 0.75 32.36
C GLY A 565 2.16 0.83 31.14
N GLY A 566 0.96 0.23 31.21
CA GLY A 566 0.05 0.22 30.09
C GLY A 566 -0.73 1.52 29.91
N THR A 567 -0.95 1.92 28.68
CA THR A 567 -1.77 3.08 28.32
C THR A 567 -3.20 2.64 28.06
N ASN A 568 -4.14 3.15 28.88
CA ASN A 568 -5.57 3.01 28.68
C ASN A 568 -6.06 4.18 27.81
N LEU A 569 -6.24 3.92 26.51
CA LEU A 569 -6.69 4.91 25.53
C LEU A 569 -8.17 5.27 25.70
N ASP A 570 -8.97 4.36 26.28
CA ASP A 570 -10.40 4.62 26.53
C ASP A 570 -10.59 5.78 27.54
N LYS A 571 -9.78 5.81 28.61
CA LYS A 571 -9.80 6.88 29.62
C LYS A 571 -9.31 8.23 29.08
N LYS A 572 -8.59 8.23 27.95
CA LYS A 572 -8.06 9.46 27.37
C LYS A 572 -9.07 10.21 26.50
N ASN A 573 -10.21 9.60 26.20
CA ASN A 573 -11.29 10.19 25.39
C ASN A 573 -10.77 10.81 24.09
N LEU A 574 -9.92 10.10 23.36
CA LEU A 574 -9.28 10.57 22.17
C LEU A 574 -10.29 10.73 21.04
N SER A 575 -10.63 11.96 20.75
CA SER A 575 -11.47 12.34 19.61
C SER A 575 -11.10 13.72 19.09
N PHE A 576 -11.15 13.89 17.79
CA PHE A 576 -11.06 15.21 17.17
C PHE A 576 -11.95 15.30 15.94
N THR A 577 -12.26 16.53 15.57
CA THR A 577 -13.01 16.85 14.36
C THR A 577 -12.17 17.77 13.49
N GLU A 578 -12.14 17.47 12.21
CA GLU A 578 -11.45 18.25 11.20
C GLU A 578 -12.41 18.52 10.03
N SER A 579 -12.40 19.73 9.50
CA SER A 579 -13.24 20.10 8.36
C SER A 579 -12.49 21.04 7.42
N GLY A 580 -12.87 21.04 6.16
CA GLY A 580 -12.24 21.88 5.17
C GLY A 580 -12.98 21.89 3.85
N THR A 581 -12.50 22.72 2.92
CA THR A 581 -13.03 22.80 1.57
C THR A 581 -11.91 22.65 0.56
N LYS A 582 -12.08 21.75 -0.41
CA LYS A 582 -11.09 21.49 -1.47
C LYS A 582 -11.67 21.94 -2.81
N PRO A 583 -11.17 23.04 -3.39
CA PRO A 583 -11.61 23.55 -4.66
C PRO A 583 -10.92 22.86 -5.84
N ARG A 584 -11.57 22.96 -7.00
CA ARG A 584 -11.01 22.65 -8.32
C ARG A 584 -11.49 23.69 -9.32
N TYR A 585 -10.57 24.19 -10.14
CA TYR A 585 -10.86 25.08 -11.26
C TYR A 585 -10.20 24.51 -12.50
N ASN A 586 -10.90 24.54 -13.62
CA ASN A 586 -10.35 24.07 -14.90
C ASN A 586 -10.81 24.98 -16.02
N VAL A 587 -9.94 25.13 -17.02
CA VAL A 587 -10.25 25.74 -18.31
C VAL A 587 -9.89 24.73 -19.37
N THR A 588 -10.86 24.38 -20.21
CA THR A 588 -10.70 23.45 -21.33
C THR A 588 -10.89 24.18 -22.63
N TRP A 589 -9.92 24.13 -23.52
CA TRP A 589 -9.95 24.73 -24.84
C TRP A 589 -9.76 23.67 -25.92
N HIS A 590 -10.79 23.45 -26.73
CA HIS A 590 -10.72 22.68 -27.96
C HIS A 590 -10.20 23.58 -29.06
N VAL A 591 -8.90 23.54 -29.29
CA VAL A 591 -8.21 24.32 -30.35
C VAL A 591 -8.72 23.92 -31.72
N THR A 592 -8.93 22.62 -31.90
CA THR A 592 -9.62 21.95 -33.01
C THR A 592 -10.44 20.78 -32.42
N PRO A 593 -11.30 20.11 -33.20
CA PRO A 593 -11.96 18.89 -32.73
C PRO A 593 -11.00 17.80 -32.24
N ASP A 594 -9.79 17.75 -32.77
CA ASP A 594 -8.78 16.73 -32.49
C ASP A 594 -7.69 17.22 -31.53
N VAL A 595 -7.76 18.47 -31.02
CA VAL A 595 -6.76 19.07 -30.14
C VAL A 595 -7.42 19.79 -28.99
N LEU A 596 -7.26 19.23 -27.80
CA LEU A 596 -7.71 19.81 -26.54
C LEU A 596 -6.48 20.24 -25.72
N VAL A 597 -6.53 21.45 -25.16
CA VAL A 597 -5.58 21.96 -24.18
C VAL A 597 -6.36 22.35 -22.93
N TYR A 598 -5.81 22.05 -21.74
CA TYR A 598 -6.48 22.43 -20.51
C TYR A 598 -5.49 22.99 -19.47
N ALA A 599 -6.05 23.74 -18.53
CA ALA A 599 -5.33 24.20 -17.36
C ALA A 599 -6.17 23.91 -16.11
N THR A 600 -5.56 23.29 -15.10
CA THR A 600 -6.22 22.87 -13.88
C THR A 600 -5.51 23.40 -12.64
N TYR A 601 -6.31 23.88 -11.68
CA TYR A 601 -5.95 24.04 -10.28
C TYR A 601 -6.78 23.07 -9.45
N SER A 602 -6.14 22.21 -8.64
CA SER A 602 -6.86 21.25 -7.81
C SER A 602 -6.15 21.05 -6.48
N GLN A 603 -6.92 20.62 -5.47
CA GLN A 603 -6.43 20.31 -4.15
C GLN A 603 -6.80 18.89 -3.71
N GLY A 604 -5.91 18.28 -2.93
CA GLY A 604 -6.10 16.99 -2.28
C GLY A 604 -5.59 17.02 -0.83
N PHE A 605 -5.96 16.02 -0.04
CA PHE A 605 -5.58 15.95 1.37
C PHE A 605 -5.68 14.52 1.89
N ARG A 606 -4.97 14.26 2.99
CA ARG A 606 -5.19 13.08 3.84
C ARG A 606 -5.68 13.57 5.21
N PRO A 607 -6.65 12.91 5.85
CA PRO A 607 -7.07 13.27 7.20
C PRO A 607 -5.99 12.97 8.22
N GLY A 608 -6.00 13.72 9.32
CA GLY A 608 -5.13 13.47 10.47
C GLY A 608 -5.47 12.18 11.22
N GLY A 609 -4.64 11.84 12.22
CA GLY A 609 -4.79 10.64 13.01
C GLY A 609 -4.23 10.77 14.43
N PHE A 610 -4.35 9.70 15.20
CA PHE A 610 -3.80 9.59 16.55
C PHE A 610 -2.51 8.80 16.59
N ASN A 611 -1.68 9.12 17.57
CA ASN A 611 -0.52 8.32 17.93
C ASN A 611 -0.90 7.29 19.00
N ARG A 612 -0.18 6.16 19.00
CA ARG A 612 -0.48 4.99 19.85
C ARG A 612 -0.46 5.27 21.36
N GLN A 613 0.33 6.22 21.83
CA GLN A 613 0.40 6.55 23.24
C GLN A 613 -0.79 7.37 23.73
N GLY A 614 -1.48 8.07 22.86
CA GLY A 614 -2.63 8.91 23.21
C GLY A 614 -2.36 9.92 24.32
N SER A 615 -1.13 10.14 24.68
CA SER A 615 -0.68 11.04 25.74
C SER A 615 0.61 11.73 25.33
N ASP A 616 0.84 12.89 25.93
CA ASP A 616 2.13 13.56 25.92
C ASP A 616 3.13 12.70 26.74
N SER A 617 3.49 11.52 26.22
CA SER A 617 4.59 10.77 26.84
C SER A 617 5.86 11.51 26.55
N ALA A 618 6.56 11.89 27.61
CA ALA A 618 7.85 12.53 27.48
C ALA A 618 8.87 11.50 27.01
N ALA A 619 9.46 11.71 25.83
CA ALA A 619 10.66 11.01 25.44
C ALA A 619 11.85 11.68 26.15
N TYR A 620 12.64 10.90 26.85
CA TYR A 620 13.87 11.36 27.48
C TYR A 620 14.96 11.49 26.42
N ILE A 621 15.57 12.67 26.35
CA ILE A 621 16.68 12.93 25.45
C ILE A 621 17.97 12.96 26.28
N PRO A 622 18.81 11.94 26.20
CA PRO A 622 20.07 11.92 26.90
C PRO A 622 21.02 13.01 26.38
N GLY A 623 21.70 13.76 27.26
CA GLY A 623 22.90 14.50 26.88
C GLY A 623 22.95 15.99 27.18
N SER A 624 21.90 16.62 27.64
CA SER A 624 21.95 17.96 28.20
C SER A 624 21.31 17.92 29.57
N ASP A 625 21.98 18.23 30.61
CA ASP A 625 21.54 18.36 32.02
C ASP A 625 20.42 17.38 32.51
N GLY A 626 20.08 16.33 31.76
CA GLY A 626 19.04 15.35 32.07
C GLY A 626 17.60 15.86 32.00
N LYS A 627 17.31 16.98 31.35
CA LYS A 627 16.02 17.65 31.45
C LYS A 627 15.30 17.88 30.11
N PHE A 628 15.88 17.50 28.98
CA PHE A 628 15.14 17.60 27.71
C PHE A 628 14.07 16.52 27.64
N GLN A 629 12.87 16.97 27.46
CA GLN A 629 11.75 16.08 27.22
C GLN A 629 10.97 16.57 26.01
N PHE A 630 10.90 15.72 24.97
CA PHE A 630 10.00 15.91 23.87
C PHE A 630 8.70 15.18 24.17
N ALA A 631 7.58 15.88 24.14
CA ALA A 631 6.28 15.25 24.24
C ALA A 631 5.88 14.73 22.86
N ILE A 632 5.72 13.42 22.73
CA ILE A 632 5.17 12.81 21.50
C ILE A 632 3.76 13.36 21.30
N PRO A 633 3.44 13.99 20.16
CA PRO A 633 2.13 14.57 19.93
C PRO A 633 1.04 13.50 20.01
N LYS A 634 -0.10 13.84 20.64
CA LYS A 634 -1.25 12.92 20.73
C LYS A 634 -1.79 12.57 19.36
N GLN A 635 -1.75 13.53 18.44
CA GLN A 635 -2.33 13.46 17.11
C GLN A 635 -1.45 14.23 16.12
N TYR A 636 -1.66 13.92 14.86
CA TYR A 636 -1.16 14.68 13.72
C TYR A 636 -2.35 15.15 12.89
N HIS A 637 -2.16 16.25 12.16
CA HIS A 637 -3.21 16.92 11.38
C HIS A 637 -3.19 16.45 9.92
N SER A 638 -4.23 16.87 9.16
CA SER A 638 -4.23 16.66 7.71
C SER A 638 -3.04 17.35 7.05
N ASP A 639 -2.55 16.74 5.98
CA ASP A 639 -1.63 17.36 5.04
C ASP A 639 -2.36 17.74 3.75
N GLU A 640 -1.81 18.71 3.03
CA GLU A 640 -2.46 19.28 1.87
C GLU A 640 -1.56 19.28 0.63
N LEU A 641 -2.14 18.88 -0.50
CA LEU A 641 -1.54 18.99 -1.81
C LEU A 641 -2.28 19.99 -2.67
N THR A 642 -1.54 20.94 -3.25
CA THR A 642 -2.03 21.88 -4.27
C THR A 642 -1.35 21.60 -5.60
N ASN A 643 -2.12 21.38 -6.65
CA ASN A 643 -1.65 21.14 -8.02
C ASN A 643 -2.00 22.30 -8.95
N LYS A 644 -1.05 22.66 -9.80
CA LYS A 644 -1.22 23.54 -10.97
C LYS A 644 -0.71 22.76 -12.18
N GLU A 645 -1.57 22.57 -13.16
CA GLU A 645 -1.32 21.68 -14.29
C GLU A 645 -1.77 22.32 -15.59
N VAL A 646 -1.01 22.12 -16.64
CA VAL A 646 -1.39 22.39 -18.03
C VAL A 646 -1.16 21.12 -18.83
N GLY A 647 -2.19 20.67 -19.53
CA GLY A 647 -2.08 19.46 -20.32
C GLY A 647 -2.71 19.59 -21.70
N TRP A 648 -2.43 18.59 -22.51
CA TRP A 648 -2.95 18.49 -23.87
C TRP A 648 -3.38 17.06 -24.18
N LYS A 649 -4.38 16.96 -25.10
CA LYS A 649 -4.83 15.72 -25.70
C LYS A 649 -5.01 15.95 -27.18
N THR A 650 -4.41 15.07 -27.98
CA THR A 650 -4.38 15.24 -29.42
C THR A 650 -4.60 13.94 -30.14
N GLU A 651 -5.32 14.02 -31.26
CA GLU A 651 -5.48 12.93 -32.21
C GLU A 651 -5.18 13.44 -33.62
N PHE A 652 -4.40 12.69 -34.38
CA PHE A 652 -4.00 13.06 -35.74
C PHE A 652 -4.13 11.88 -36.70
N PHE A 653 -4.08 12.18 -38.00
CA PHE A 653 -4.07 11.18 -39.09
C PHE A 653 -5.26 10.22 -39.06
N ASN A 654 -6.48 10.74 -38.95
CA ASN A 654 -7.72 9.98 -38.84
C ASN A 654 -7.71 9.02 -37.65
N HIS A 655 -7.38 9.53 -36.46
CA HIS A 655 -7.28 8.79 -35.20
C HIS A 655 -6.25 7.65 -35.20
N ARG A 656 -5.19 7.76 -36.01
CA ARG A 656 -4.10 6.77 -36.02
C ARG A 656 -2.93 7.15 -35.12
N PHE A 657 -2.89 8.38 -34.65
CA PHE A 657 -1.85 8.89 -33.76
C PHE A 657 -2.48 9.71 -32.64
N GLN A 658 -2.21 9.31 -31.40
CA GLN A 658 -2.59 10.04 -30.21
C GLN A 658 -1.33 10.47 -29.46
N TRP A 659 -1.32 11.71 -28.98
CA TRP A 659 -0.28 12.26 -28.15
C TRP A 659 -0.90 13.09 -27.03
N ASN A 660 -0.80 12.58 -25.78
CA ASN A 660 -1.32 13.22 -24.60
C ASN A 660 -0.19 13.56 -23.63
N GLY A 661 -0.37 14.56 -22.80
CA GLY A 661 0.60 14.89 -21.77
C GLY A 661 0.16 16.01 -20.85
N ALA A 662 0.95 16.20 -19.78
CA ALA A 662 0.76 17.27 -18.81
C ALA A 662 2.09 17.78 -18.26
N LEU A 663 2.11 19.05 -17.96
CA LEU A 663 3.13 19.76 -17.19
C LEU A 663 2.49 20.13 -15.84
N TYR A 664 3.14 19.80 -14.74
CA TYR A 664 2.56 20.06 -13.42
C TYR A 664 3.57 20.65 -12.44
N GLN A 665 3.04 21.40 -11.48
CA GLN A 665 3.71 21.77 -10.24
C GLN A 665 2.79 21.48 -9.07
N GLU A 666 3.27 20.68 -8.14
CA GLU A 666 2.59 20.31 -6.91
C GLU A 666 3.34 20.87 -5.70
N ASN A 667 2.60 21.46 -4.76
CA ASN A 667 3.11 21.87 -3.45
C ASN A 667 2.43 21.00 -2.38
N TRP A 668 3.22 20.22 -1.67
CA TRP A 668 2.76 19.33 -0.61
C TRP A 668 3.21 19.87 0.74
N ASN A 669 2.25 20.27 1.54
CA ASN A 669 2.49 20.97 2.80
C ASN A 669 2.12 20.10 4.00
N ASP A 670 2.84 20.34 5.11
CA ASP A 670 2.62 19.70 6.42
C ASP A 670 2.56 18.17 6.33
N VAL A 671 3.48 17.59 5.58
CA VAL A 671 3.45 16.19 5.17
C VAL A 671 3.42 15.27 6.38
N GLN A 672 2.44 14.37 6.42
CA GLN A 672 2.37 13.33 7.45
C GLN A 672 3.47 12.31 7.25
N ILE A 673 4.34 12.15 8.24
CA ILE A 673 5.42 11.17 8.24
C ILE A 673 5.42 10.35 9.52
N GLY A 674 5.91 9.11 9.43
CA GLY A 674 6.29 8.31 10.58
C GLY A 674 7.68 8.69 11.07
N PHE A 675 7.80 8.94 12.37
CA PHE A 675 9.06 9.26 13.03
C PHE A 675 9.44 8.11 13.96
N PHE A 676 10.63 7.57 13.80
CA PHE A 676 11.15 6.49 14.64
C PHE A 676 12.65 6.65 14.84
N ASP A 677 13.04 7.01 16.06
CA ASP A 677 14.44 7.06 16.45
C ASP A 677 14.62 6.47 17.85
N PRO A 678 14.78 5.14 17.94
CA PRO A 678 14.87 4.46 19.23
C PRO A 678 16.07 4.91 20.05
N GLY A 679 17.15 5.39 19.41
CA GLY A 679 18.34 5.88 20.09
C GLY A 679 18.17 7.23 20.76
N GLN A 680 17.20 8.02 20.35
CA GLN A 680 17.07 9.42 20.75
C GLN A 680 15.69 9.78 21.29
N THR A 681 14.62 9.27 20.69
CA THR A 681 13.23 9.62 21.07
C THR A 681 12.45 8.47 21.71
N GLY A 682 13.11 7.33 21.97
CA GLY A 682 12.49 6.14 22.52
C GLY A 682 12.02 5.14 21.44
N ASN A 683 11.79 3.92 21.87
CA ASN A 683 11.52 2.77 20.98
C ASN A 683 10.08 2.72 20.47
N LEU A 684 9.50 3.85 20.12
CA LEU A 684 8.13 3.93 19.64
C LEU A 684 8.04 4.85 18.41
N ALA A 685 7.52 4.29 17.32
CA ALA A 685 7.18 5.10 16.16
C ALA A 685 5.95 5.96 16.45
N PHE A 686 5.94 7.19 15.95
CA PHE A 686 4.80 8.09 16.00
C PHE A 686 4.65 8.88 14.71
N GLY A 687 3.41 9.29 14.41
CA GLY A 687 3.11 10.17 13.29
C GLY A 687 3.23 11.64 13.68
N THR A 688 3.75 12.45 12.79
CA THR A 688 3.82 13.91 12.94
C THR A 688 3.68 14.59 11.58
N ASN A 689 3.35 15.89 11.60
CA ASN A 689 3.45 16.72 10.40
C ASN A 689 4.89 17.22 10.28
N GLY A 690 5.47 17.02 9.12
CA GLY A 690 6.89 17.23 8.89
C GLY A 690 7.19 18.29 7.82
N GLN A 691 8.07 17.94 6.91
CA GLN A 691 8.56 18.79 5.85
C GLN A 691 7.50 19.10 4.77
N ASN A 692 7.79 20.12 3.96
CA ASN A 692 7.04 20.44 2.75
C ASN A 692 7.87 20.06 1.52
N PHE A 693 7.18 19.68 0.44
CA PHE A 693 7.79 19.37 -0.84
C PHE A 693 7.19 20.22 -1.96
N ARG A 694 8.04 20.56 -2.93
CA ARG A 694 7.65 21.07 -4.23
C ARG A 694 8.04 20.06 -5.28
N ILE A 695 7.06 19.64 -6.08
CA ILE A 695 7.23 18.63 -7.11
C ILE A 695 6.89 19.26 -8.45
N ARG A 696 7.72 19.06 -9.47
CA ARG A 696 7.52 19.52 -10.83
C ARG A 696 7.78 18.39 -11.79
N GLY A 697 6.98 18.28 -12.81
CA GLY A 697 7.18 17.21 -13.75
C GLY A 697 6.47 17.39 -15.07
N VAL A 698 6.80 16.46 -15.94
CA VAL A 698 6.20 16.25 -17.26
C VAL A 698 5.82 14.79 -17.37
N GLU A 699 4.62 14.52 -17.81
CA GLU A 699 4.17 13.19 -18.18
C GLU A 699 3.59 13.22 -19.58
N THR A 700 3.83 12.15 -20.35
CA THR A 700 3.35 12.06 -21.73
C THR A 700 3.12 10.62 -22.15
N SER A 701 2.16 10.42 -23.03
CA SER A 701 1.87 9.14 -23.65
C SER A 701 1.59 9.29 -25.16
N ILE A 702 2.03 8.31 -25.91
CA ILE A 702 1.85 8.22 -27.36
C ILE A 702 1.29 6.86 -27.70
N VAL A 703 0.29 6.83 -28.58
CA VAL A 703 -0.18 5.64 -29.25
C VAL A 703 -0.18 5.90 -30.76
N ALA A 704 0.43 5.02 -31.53
CA ALA A 704 0.54 5.18 -32.96
C ALA A 704 0.25 3.87 -33.70
N ARG A 705 -0.72 3.88 -34.62
CA ARG A 705 -0.90 2.84 -35.64
C ARG A 705 -0.10 3.23 -36.89
N VAL A 706 1.16 2.77 -36.95
CA VAL A 706 2.13 3.21 -37.97
C VAL A 706 1.76 2.70 -39.35
N TRP A 707 1.36 1.44 -39.42
CA TRP A 707 0.78 0.78 -40.59
C TRP A 707 -0.20 -0.33 -40.17
N GLN A 708 -0.84 -0.96 -41.12
CA GLN A 708 -1.80 -2.02 -40.84
C GLN A 708 -1.16 -3.11 -39.97
N GLY A 709 -1.75 -3.36 -38.81
CA GLY A 709 -1.31 -4.36 -37.84
C GLY A 709 -0.23 -3.86 -36.87
N LEU A 710 0.54 -2.79 -37.14
CA LEU A 710 1.56 -2.31 -36.21
C LEU A 710 1.07 -1.18 -35.31
N THR A 711 1.03 -1.45 -34.00
CA THR A 711 0.74 -0.48 -32.96
C THR A 711 2.00 -0.25 -32.10
N LEU A 712 2.41 1.01 -31.99
CA LEU A 712 3.44 1.45 -31.05
C LEU A 712 2.79 2.23 -29.93
N GLN A 713 3.20 1.95 -28.71
CA GLN A 713 2.77 2.67 -27.50
C GLN A 713 3.98 3.08 -26.70
N GLY A 714 3.98 4.30 -26.22
CA GLY A 714 5.03 4.81 -25.37
C GLY A 714 4.44 5.71 -24.30
N ALA A 715 4.99 5.65 -23.10
CA ALA A 715 4.67 6.59 -22.03
C ALA A 715 5.94 6.93 -21.26
N ALA A 716 6.06 8.18 -20.85
CA ALA A 716 7.23 8.67 -20.16
C ALA A 716 6.86 9.71 -19.10
N SER A 717 7.60 9.73 -18.00
CA SER A 717 7.55 10.80 -17.03
C SER A 717 8.94 11.28 -16.66
N TRP A 718 9.04 12.57 -16.44
CA TRP A 718 10.15 13.20 -15.75
C TRP A 718 9.61 13.93 -14.52
N ASN A 719 10.20 13.68 -13.36
CA ASN A 719 9.72 14.18 -12.07
C ASN A 719 10.89 14.71 -11.23
N SER A 720 10.77 15.92 -10.71
CA SER A 720 11.72 16.55 -9.81
C SER A 720 11.02 16.94 -8.53
N SER A 721 11.30 16.24 -7.46
CA SER A 721 10.81 16.57 -6.12
C SER A 721 11.90 17.23 -5.30
N GLU A 722 11.53 18.24 -4.52
CA GLU A 722 12.45 19.03 -3.71
C GLU A 722 11.79 19.35 -2.36
N GLN A 723 12.42 18.94 -1.27
CA GLN A 723 12.05 19.37 0.06
C GLN A 723 12.31 20.86 0.20
N THR A 724 11.31 21.64 0.64
CA THR A 724 11.41 23.11 0.66
C THR A 724 11.74 23.67 2.04
N ASN A 725 11.46 22.92 3.11
CA ASN A 725 11.79 23.28 4.49
C ASN A 725 12.27 22.05 5.26
N SER A 726 12.80 22.29 6.44
CA SER A 726 13.19 21.24 7.39
C SER A 726 12.74 21.68 8.78
N PRO A 727 11.50 21.32 9.19
CA PRO A 727 11.01 21.66 10.51
C PRO A 727 11.86 20.98 11.58
N ALA A 728 11.83 21.50 12.80
CA ALA A 728 12.49 20.92 13.95
C ALA A 728 11.44 20.41 14.95
N LEU A 729 11.75 19.34 15.68
CA LEU A 729 11.01 19.01 16.88
C LEU A 729 11.30 20.07 17.96
N ILE A 730 10.27 20.49 18.67
CA ILE A 730 10.36 21.55 19.65
C ILE A 730 10.22 20.97 21.05
N ASP A 731 11.04 21.44 21.99
CA ASP A 731 10.88 21.12 23.42
C ASP A 731 9.57 21.70 23.93
N THR A 732 8.67 20.84 24.35
CA THR A 732 7.34 21.19 24.87
C THR A 732 7.23 21.03 26.38
N ASN A 733 8.31 20.63 27.09
CA ASN A 733 8.29 20.47 28.53
C ASN A 733 8.28 21.85 29.24
N PRO A 734 7.19 22.20 29.94
CA PRO A 734 7.12 23.48 30.66
C PRO A 734 8.19 23.68 31.74
N ALA A 735 8.73 22.60 32.26
CA ALA A 735 9.78 22.61 33.28
C ALA A 735 11.20 22.72 32.68
N SER A 736 11.35 22.65 31.37
CA SER A 736 12.63 22.75 30.71
C SER A 736 13.04 24.21 30.52
N VAL A 737 14.33 24.49 30.73
CA VAL A 737 14.95 25.80 30.41
C VAL A 737 15.02 26.06 28.90
N ASN A 738 14.74 25.05 28.10
CA ASN A 738 14.73 25.11 26.63
C ASN A 738 13.34 25.03 26.01
N VAL A 739 12.28 25.15 26.82
CA VAL A 739 10.92 25.14 26.33
C VAL A 739 10.74 26.11 25.14
N GLY A 740 10.13 25.64 24.07
CA GLY A 740 9.95 26.39 22.83
C GLY A 740 11.18 26.43 21.91
N LYS A 741 12.32 25.84 22.30
CA LYS A 741 13.49 25.74 21.43
C LYS A 741 13.51 24.42 20.64
N ALA A 742 14.17 24.44 19.50
CA ALA A 742 14.40 23.24 18.70
C ALA A 742 15.30 22.27 19.42
N ILE A 743 14.88 21.00 19.51
CA ILE A 743 15.66 19.89 20.06
C ILE A 743 16.35 19.08 18.96
N THR A 744 15.86 19.13 17.72
CA THR A 744 16.51 18.54 16.57
C THR A 744 17.33 19.60 15.83
N VAL A 745 18.48 19.20 15.33
CA VAL A 745 19.36 20.05 14.53
C VAL A 745 19.75 19.34 13.26
N GLN A 746 19.98 20.12 12.19
CA GLN A 746 20.67 19.59 11.02
C GLN A 746 22.15 19.47 11.34
N CYS A 747 22.65 18.23 11.38
CA CYS A 747 24.09 18.01 11.49
C CYS A 747 24.75 18.46 10.20
N ALA A 748 25.46 19.58 10.24
CA ALA A 748 26.21 20.06 9.10
C ALA A 748 27.41 19.13 8.83
N LYS A 749 27.73 19.00 7.55
CA LYS A 749 28.74 18.12 6.95
C LYS A 749 29.97 17.77 7.80
N LYS A 750 30.25 16.45 7.83
CA LYS A 750 31.54 15.70 7.89
C LYS A 750 32.71 16.16 8.79
N THR A 751 32.78 17.30 9.37
CA THR A 751 33.95 17.74 10.11
C THR A 751 33.61 18.13 11.54
N GLY A 752 33.97 17.23 12.46
CA GLY A 752 34.21 17.59 13.84
C GLY A 752 32.99 17.83 14.72
N LEU A 753 31.85 17.31 14.45
CA LEU A 753 30.67 17.55 15.25
C LEU A 753 30.31 16.40 16.18
N ASN A 754 30.50 16.71 17.46
CA ASN A 754 29.62 16.20 18.48
C ASN A 754 28.19 16.69 18.18
N CYS A 755 27.42 16.01 17.34
CA CYS A 755 25.98 16.16 17.32
C CYS A 755 25.44 15.61 18.64
N VAL A 756 25.53 16.43 19.67
CA VAL A 756 25.01 16.12 21.01
C VAL A 756 23.50 16.28 21.05
N GLN A 757 22.93 16.90 20.02
CA GLN A 757 21.51 17.09 19.84
C GLN A 757 20.96 16.04 18.87
N ILE A 758 19.65 15.76 18.96
CA ILE A 758 18.96 14.85 18.08
C ILE A 758 19.12 15.32 16.64
N ASN A 759 19.62 14.45 15.78
CA ASN A 759 19.67 14.73 14.35
C ASN A 759 18.27 14.87 13.77
N ASN A 760 18.07 15.87 12.94
CA ASN A 760 16.77 16.10 12.30
C ASN A 760 16.50 15.08 11.19
N LEU A 761 15.52 14.21 11.43
CA LEU A 761 15.13 13.12 10.53
C LEU A 761 14.39 13.58 9.29
N PHE A 762 13.89 14.81 9.28
CA PHE A 762 13.17 15.35 8.14
C PHE A 762 14.08 15.57 6.92
N GLY A 763 15.39 15.45 7.08
CA GLY A 763 16.35 15.72 6.01
C GLY A 763 16.54 17.23 5.74
N PRO A 764 17.56 17.61 4.96
CA PRO A 764 17.82 18.99 4.60
C PRO A 764 16.93 19.44 3.44
N PRO A 765 16.63 20.77 3.35
CA PRO A 765 16.04 21.34 2.15
C PRO A 765 16.84 20.99 0.89
N GLY A 766 16.15 20.77 -0.23
CA GLY A 766 16.74 20.26 -1.47
C GLY A 766 16.77 18.74 -1.61
N SER A 767 16.43 17.99 -0.53
CA SER A 767 16.33 16.53 -0.62
C SER A 767 15.14 16.10 -1.49
N PRO A 768 15.29 15.04 -2.32
CA PRO A 768 14.16 14.48 -3.04
C PRO A 768 13.21 13.75 -2.09
N SER A 769 11.95 13.62 -2.48
CA SER A 769 11.00 12.75 -1.79
C SER A 769 11.41 11.27 -1.94
N ALA A 770 10.94 10.45 -1.00
CA ALA A 770 11.22 9.02 -1.01
C ALA A 770 10.58 8.33 -2.23
N ASN A 771 11.20 7.23 -2.70
CA ASN A 771 10.67 6.36 -3.76
C ASN A 771 10.13 7.10 -5.00
N SER A 772 10.77 8.23 -5.33
CA SER A 772 10.40 9.11 -6.43
C SER A 772 11.48 9.05 -7.52
N PRO A 773 11.41 8.10 -8.44
CA PRO A 773 12.36 8.05 -9.55
C PRO A 773 12.17 9.27 -10.48
N PRO A 774 13.26 9.96 -10.87
CA PRO A 774 13.14 11.16 -11.68
C PRO A 774 12.73 10.86 -13.13
N ILE A 775 12.94 9.64 -13.61
CA ILE A 775 12.59 9.21 -14.98
C ILE A 775 11.95 7.85 -14.93
N GLN A 776 10.81 7.70 -15.60
CA GLN A 776 10.20 6.42 -15.90
C GLN A 776 9.77 6.40 -17.37
N LEU A 777 10.01 5.27 -18.03
CA LEU A 777 9.72 5.05 -19.44
C LEU A 777 9.04 3.69 -19.62
N ASN A 778 8.07 3.65 -20.51
CA ASN A 778 7.44 2.43 -20.97
C ASN A 778 7.29 2.51 -22.49
N LEU A 779 7.76 1.50 -23.19
CA LEU A 779 7.65 1.35 -24.64
C LEU A 779 7.08 -0.04 -24.96
N ARG A 780 6.15 -0.09 -25.90
CA ARG A 780 5.55 -1.33 -26.37
C ARG A 780 5.34 -1.28 -27.88
N ALA A 781 5.68 -2.35 -28.56
CA ALA A 781 5.39 -2.57 -29.96
C ALA A 781 4.62 -3.89 -30.12
N ARG A 782 3.52 -3.84 -30.82
CA ARG A 782 2.68 -4.98 -31.12
C ARG A 782 2.39 -5.02 -32.61
N TYR A 783 2.56 -6.19 -33.23
CA TYR A 783 2.22 -6.45 -34.62
C TYR A 783 1.19 -7.58 -34.70
N ASP A 784 0.02 -7.26 -35.25
CA ASP A 784 -1.10 -8.18 -35.44
C ASP A 784 -1.23 -8.49 -36.95
N TRP A 785 -1.42 -9.77 -37.27
CA TRP A 785 -1.66 -10.22 -38.66
C TRP A 785 -2.52 -11.48 -38.71
N THR A 786 -3.15 -11.74 -39.85
CA THR A 786 -3.91 -12.97 -40.06
C THR A 786 -3.11 -13.95 -40.92
N PHE A 787 -3.00 -15.19 -40.47
CA PHE A 787 -2.35 -16.29 -41.18
C PHE A 787 -3.29 -17.49 -41.22
N ASN A 788 -3.72 -17.93 -42.41
CA ASN A 788 -4.62 -19.06 -42.58
C ASN A 788 -5.86 -19.02 -41.69
N SER A 789 -6.59 -17.91 -41.62
CA SER A 789 -7.71 -17.67 -40.73
C SER A 789 -7.41 -17.65 -39.23
N TYR A 790 -6.13 -17.66 -38.82
CA TYR A 790 -5.71 -17.42 -37.44
C TYR A 790 -5.29 -15.98 -37.27
N ASN A 791 -5.88 -15.29 -36.32
CA ASN A 791 -5.39 -13.97 -35.87
C ASN A 791 -4.17 -14.18 -34.99
N THR A 792 -3.05 -13.67 -35.43
CA THR A 792 -1.76 -13.85 -34.77
C THR A 792 -1.19 -12.52 -34.32
N PHE A 793 -0.38 -12.52 -33.25
CA PHE A 793 0.34 -11.34 -32.84
C PHE A 793 1.73 -11.66 -32.30
N VAL A 794 2.61 -10.69 -32.39
CA VAL A 794 3.84 -10.62 -31.60
C VAL A 794 3.89 -9.28 -30.89
N GLN A 795 4.34 -9.29 -29.64
CA GLN A 795 4.46 -8.10 -28.84
C GLN A 795 5.79 -8.10 -28.08
N VAL A 796 6.43 -6.95 -28.00
CA VAL A 796 7.60 -6.70 -27.16
C VAL A 796 7.40 -5.43 -26.35
N GLY A 797 7.95 -5.40 -25.16
CA GLY A 797 7.91 -4.23 -24.26
C GLY A 797 9.22 -4.00 -23.55
N ALA A 798 9.48 -2.75 -23.22
CA ALA A 798 10.60 -2.31 -22.40
C ALA A 798 10.13 -1.30 -21.38
N GLN A 799 10.49 -1.48 -20.12
CA GLN A 799 10.15 -0.57 -19.02
C GLN A 799 11.44 -0.17 -18.30
N HIS A 800 11.62 1.14 -18.11
CA HIS A 800 12.76 1.71 -17.40
C HIS A 800 12.29 2.54 -16.21
N THR A 801 12.89 2.32 -15.05
CA THR A 801 12.72 3.12 -13.83
C THR A 801 14.07 3.66 -13.40
N GLY A 802 14.17 4.97 -13.25
CA GLY A 802 15.38 5.65 -12.78
C GLY A 802 15.67 5.35 -11.30
N HIS A 803 16.83 5.74 -10.83
CA HIS A 803 17.19 5.59 -9.43
C HIS A 803 16.28 6.44 -8.52
N SER A 804 16.13 6.03 -7.27
CA SER A 804 15.39 6.76 -6.25
C SER A 804 16.02 6.57 -4.88
N PHE A 805 15.45 7.18 -3.85
CA PHE A 805 15.95 7.01 -2.48
C PHE A 805 14.83 6.49 -1.57
N THR A 806 15.18 5.70 -0.58
CA THR A 806 14.21 5.09 0.34
C THR A 806 13.46 6.09 1.19
N GLN A 807 14.07 7.23 1.47
CA GLN A 807 13.51 8.31 2.29
C GLN A 807 14.24 9.63 2.04
N ALA A 808 13.62 10.72 2.46
CA ALA A 808 14.20 12.07 2.37
C ALA A 808 15.30 12.35 3.41
N GLY A 809 15.60 11.38 4.27
CA GLY A 809 16.48 11.52 5.43
C GLY A 809 17.95 11.75 5.10
N ASN A 810 18.79 11.54 6.10
CA ASN A 810 20.19 11.93 6.08
C ASN A 810 21.05 11.05 5.18
N ASP A 811 22.11 11.67 4.65
CA ASP A 811 23.14 10.99 3.89
C ASP A 811 23.85 9.93 4.77
N PRO A 812 23.97 8.66 4.31
CA PRO A 812 24.71 7.62 5.02
C PRO A 812 26.13 8.00 5.42
N SER A 813 26.78 8.89 4.66
CA SER A 813 28.11 9.38 4.99
C SER A 813 28.19 10.19 6.28
N LEU A 814 27.05 10.65 6.82
CA LEU A 814 26.98 11.34 8.10
C LEU A 814 26.95 10.38 9.30
N ALA A 815 26.83 9.07 9.07
CA ALA A 815 26.81 8.03 10.11
C ALA A 815 28.17 7.79 10.78
N THR A 816 29.17 8.58 10.49
CA THR A 816 30.47 8.46 11.13
C THR A 816 30.48 9.15 12.49
N GLY A 817 30.61 8.38 13.57
CA GLY A 817 30.84 8.94 14.90
C GLY A 817 29.81 8.60 15.97
N GLY A 818 28.98 7.62 15.77
CA GLY A 818 28.23 7.00 16.84
C GLY A 818 26.87 7.63 17.17
N ALA A 819 26.41 8.66 16.47
CA ALA A 819 25.24 9.42 16.86
C ALA A 819 24.01 9.28 15.92
N ILE A 820 24.12 8.60 14.79
CA ILE A 820 23.05 8.53 13.80
C ILE A 820 22.44 7.13 13.75
N ASN A 821 21.15 7.05 13.97
CA ASN A 821 20.40 5.84 13.77
C ASN A 821 20.35 5.50 12.28
N THR A 822 20.94 4.37 11.90
CA THR A 822 21.07 3.95 10.51
C THR A 822 19.74 3.51 9.88
N THR A 823 18.69 3.26 10.67
CA THR A 823 17.33 3.01 10.14
C THR A 823 16.75 4.22 9.43
N LEU A 824 17.32 5.37 9.67
CA LEU A 824 16.89 6.67 9.16
C LEU A 824 17.76 7.16 7.99
N LEU A 825 18.72 6.35 7.58
CA LEU A 825 19.59 6.68 6.46
C LEU A 825 18.87 6.50 5.13
N ARG A 826 19.18 7.40 4.22
CA ARG A 826 18.73 7.37 2.85
C ARG A 826 19.57 6.38 2.06
N PHE A 827 18.97 5.28 1.61
CA PHE A 827 19.57 4.33 0.69
C PHE A 827 19.12 4.60 -0.74
N GLU A 828 20.01 4.40 -1.70
CA GLU A 828 19.69 4.51 -3.12
C GLU A 828 19.11 3.19 -3.63
N ASN A 829 17.92 3.28 -4.24
CA ASN A 829 17.34 2.22 -5.05
C ASN A 829 17.87 2.40 -6.48
N GLN A 830 18.51 1.39 -7.02
CA GLN A 830 19.17 1.43 -8.31
C GLN A 830 18.17 1.55 -9.47
N ALA A 831 18.60 2.22 -10.53
CA ALA A 831 17.84 2.23 -11.78
C ALA A 831 17.84 0.84 -12.42
N TYR A 832 16.73 0.48 -13.07
CA TYR A 832 16.61 -0.80 -13.75
C TYR A 832 15.79 -0.72 -15.04
N THR A 833 15.97 -1.73 -15.89
CA THR A 833 15.18 -1.92 -17.12
C THR A 833 14.73 -3.37 -17.20
N THR A 834 13.46 -3.56 -17.52
CA THR A 834 12.89 -4.89 -17.80
C THR A 834 12.37 -4.96 -19.23
N TYR A 835 12.37 -6.16 -19.78
CA TYR A 835 11.82 -6.47 -21.11
C TYR A 835 10.81 -7.58 -21.01
N ASP A 836 9.71 -7.42 -21.74
CA ASP A 836 8.64 -8.41 -21.82
C ASP A 836 8.40 -8.76 -23.30
N ALA A 837 7.99 -10.00 -23.56
CA ALA A 837 7.65 -10.45 -24.92
C ALA A 837 6.45 -11.41 -24.87
N SER A 838 5.62 -11.40 -25.90
CA SER A 838 4.55 -12.38 -26.07
C SER A 838 4.26 -12.67 -27.55
N LEU A 839 3.81 -13.90 -27.80
CA LEU A 839 3.39 -14.37 -29.11
C LEU A 839 2.08 -15.14 -28.93
N GLY A 840 1.07 -14.84 -29.71
CA GLY A 840 -0.22 -15.47 -29.55
C GLY A 840 -0.95 -15.71 -30.86
N VAL A 841 -1.96 -16.56 -30.75
CA VAL A 841 -2.84 -16.97 -31.85
C VAL A 841 -4.27 -17.06 -31.33
N ALA A 842 -5.23 -16.61 -32.13
CA ALA A 842 -6.64 -16.75 -31.86
C ALA A 842 -7.38 -17.26 -33.11
N LYS A 843 -8.36 -18.12 -32.89
CA LYS A 843 -9.28 -18.60 -33.93
C LYS A 843 -10.61 -18.93 -33.29
N ASP A 844 -11.70 -18.37 -33.88
CA ASP A 844 -13.06 -18.56 -33.38
C ASP A 844 -13.17 -18.24 -31.89
N ALA A 845 -13.60 -19.20 -31.10
CA ALA A 845 -13.75 -19.09 -29.63
C ALA A 845 -12.44 -19.24 -28.83
N TRP A 846 -11.35 -19.70 -29.45
CA TRP A 846 -10.11 -20.05 -28.78
C TRP A 846 -9.00 -19.05 -29.02
N SER A 847 -8.25 -18.74 -27.99
CA SER A 847 -6.96 -18.08 -28.12
C SER A 847 -5.92 -18.72 -27.21
N ALA A 848 -4.67 -18.65 -27.64
CA ALA A 848 -3.53 -19.08 -26.84
C ALA A 848 -2.36 -18.13 -27.05
N HIS A 849 -1.60 -17.84 -25.99
CA HIS A 849 -0.36 -17.10 -26.12
C HIS A 849 0.71 -17.61 -25.18
N VAL A 850 1.94 -17.49 -25.63
CA VAL A 850 3.14 -17.69 -24.82
C VAL A 850 3.66 -16.31 -24.45
N PHE A 851 4.09 -16.14 -23.21
CA PHE A 851 4.62 -14.89 -22.73
C PHE A 851 5.91 -15.09 -21.92
N ALA A 852 6.75 -14.08 -21.91
CA ALA A 852 7.90 -13.95 -21.04
C ALA A 852 7.91 -12.57 -20.40
N GLN A 853 7.88 -12.52 -19.10
CA GLN A 853 8.02 -11.31 -18.30
C GLN A 853 9.42 -11.25 -17.69
N ASN A 854 9.98 -10.04 -17.56
CA ASN A 854 11.35 -9.84 -17.11
C ASN A 854 12.34 -10.75 -17.88
N LEU A 855 12.33 -10.68 -19.22
CA LEU A 855 13.03 -11.58 -20.12
C LEU A 855 14.53 -11.71 -19.82
N THR A 856 15.16 -10.64 -19.34
CA THR A 856 16.59 -10.61 -18.99
C THR A 856 16.89 -11.13 -17.59
N ASN A 857 15.87 -11.52 -16.82
CA ASN A 857 15.97 -11.95 -15.42
C ASN A 857 16.66 -10.90 -14.54
N ASN A 858 16.20 -9.66 -14.63
CA ASN A 858 16.71 -8.57 -13.80
C ASN A 858 16.23 -8.77 -12.34
N GLU A 859 17.16 -8.78 -11.40
CA GLU A 859 16.94 -9.00 -9.96
C GLU A 859 17.27 -7.75 -9.13
N THR A 860 17.26 -6.58 -9.76
CA THR A 860 17.57 -5.31 -9.09
C THR A 860 16.61 -5.07 -7.92
N PRO A 861 17.12 -4.65 -6.75
CA PRO A 861 16.29 -4.23 -5.63
C PRO A 861 15.44 -3.01 -6.00
N LEU A 862 14.13 -3.11 -5.74
CA LEU A 862 13.15 -2.05 -5.98
C LEU A 862 13.06 -1.07 -4.83
N PHE A 863 13.21 -1.61 -3.61
CA PHE A 863 12.98 -0.87 -2.39
C PHE A 863 13.78 -1.48 -1.25
N THR A 864 14.53 -0.64 -0.52
CA THR A 864 15.29 -1.06 0.65
C THR A 864 14.56 -0.68 1.92
N ASN A 865 14.17 -1.68 2.71
CA ASN A 865 13.60 -1.51 4.04
C ASN A 865 14.67 -1.77 5.09
N THR A 866 14.72 -0.93 6.11
CA THR A 866 15.62 -1.05 7.24
C THR A 866 14.90 -1.18 8.58
N ALA A 867 13.59 -1.40 8.56
CA ALA A 867 12.85 -1.78 9.76
C ALA A 867 13.50 -3.02 10.38
N GLN A 868 13.40 -3.21 11.67
CA GLN A 868 14.04 -4.32 12.39
C GLN A 868 15.59 -4.34 12.34
N PHE A 869 16.24 -3.22 12.05
CA PHE A 869 17.69 -3.10 12.03
C PHE A 869 18.43 -4.09 11.11
N ALA A 870 17.75 -4.65 10.13
CA ALA A 870 18.33 -5.45 9.07
C ALA A 870 18.02 -4.82 7.71
N ILE A 871 18.94 -4.88 6.78
CA ILE A 871 18.69 -4.47 5.40
C ILE A 871 17.88 -5.56 4.73
N ALA A 872 16.65 -5.22 4.35
CA ALA A 872 15.77 -6.05 3.56
C ALA A 872 15.47 -5.31 2.24
N GLN A 873 15.67 -6.00 1.12
CA GLN A 873 15.53 -5.40 -0.20
C GLN A 873 14.45 -6.12 -0.97
N SER A 874 13.29 -5.50 -1.16
CA SER A 874 12.27 -6.00 -2.09
C SER A 874 12.85 -6.06 -3.48
N VAL A 875 12.62 -7.16 -4.20
CA VAL A 875 13.23 -7.42 -5.50
C VAL A 875 12.18 -7.56 -6.60
N LEU A 876 12.60 -7.31 -7.82
CA LEU A 876 11.82 -7.66 -9.00
C LEU A 876 11.54 -9.17 -8.98
N ARG A 877 10.31 -9.55 -9.34
CA ARG A 877 10.02 -10.96 -9.59
C ARG A 877 10.93 -11.47 -10.69
N PRO A 878 11.64 -12.59 -10.51
CA PRO A 878 12.49 -13.20 -11.55
C PRO A 878 11.70 -13.50 -12.83
N ARG A 879 12.41 -13.75 -13.93
CA ARG A 879 11.78 -14.06 -15.22
C ARG A 879 10.72 -15.14 -15.08
N VAL A 880 9.52 -14.84 -15.61
CA VAL A 880 8.43 -15.82 -15.77
C VAL A 880 8.22 -16.09 -17.25
N ILE A 881 8.21 -17.36 -17.63
CA ILE A 881 7.82 -17.83 -18.96
C ILE A 881 6.56 -18.68 -18.79
N GLY A 882 5.52 -18.38 -19.54
CA GLY A 882 4.25 -19.09 -19.40
C GLY A 882 3.44 -19.17 -20.69
N VAL A 883 2.38 -19.94 -20.60
CA VAL A 883 1.34 -20.07 -21.64
C VAL A 883 -0.02 -19.83 -21.00
N LYS A 884 -0.88 -19.11 -21.71
CA LYS A 884 -2.28 -18.94 -21.37
C LYS A 884 -3.17 -19.40 -22.52
N ILE A 885 -4.25 -20.06 -22.19
CA ILE A 885 -5.29 -20.52 -23.11
C ILE A 885 -6.60 -19.90 -22.64
N ASN A 886 -7.36 -19.37 -23.57
CA ASN A 886 -8.63 -18.74 -23.30
C ASN A 886 -9.70 -19.29 -24.26
N TYR A 887 -10.89 -19.52 -23.74
CA TYR A 887 -12.07 -19.94 -24.49
C TYR A 887 -13.24 -19.00 -24.20
N LYS A 888 -13.79 -18.39 -25.22
CA LYS A 888 -14.97 -17.50 -25.14
C LYS A 888 -16.14 -18.07 -25.93
N PHE A 889 -17.33 -17.96 -25.38
CA PHE A 889 -18.57 -18.38 -26.07
C PHE A 889 -19.71 -17.40 -25.85
#